data_3af4f6130591f1e7cf68a9a9ebab48f0
#
_entry.id   3af4f6130591f1e7cf68a9a9ebab48f0
#
_cell.length_a   1.000
_cell.length_b   1.000
_cell.length_c   1.000
_cell.angle_alpha   90.00
_cell.angle_beta   90.00
_cell.angle_gamma   90.00
#
_symmetry.space_group_name_H-M   'P 1'
#
loop_
_entity.id
_entity.type
_entity.pdbx_description
1 polymer ?
#
loop_
_entity_poly.entity_id
_entity_poly.type
_entity_poly.pdbx_seq_one_letter_code
_entity_poly.pdbx_strand_id
1 'polypeptide(L)'
;MLKRIATLILTILFTQIIIAQDIVIVGQVLSAESSEPLQAASVWFKGTNLGCTTNEEGFFLLRSNTPQRTLIVSVIGYQQRQIKLDYGKDQMIRIYLKEDISILDEVIAMPKQDEAILLLKNAYKNRHSNNPENVVNISTTMNNLTAINLTNIQQKALQRKLFKDLMSGAIEQTDTTFSLPVYLNQSIYNLQINSDSTLKLLNNSKLNALNIFPAEHWQQIIAAYTPDINPYKTYSTILGHNFMSPIAPNAKLYYNLYLADSTTINGRKNFQIRFSPKHNQGLLFKGHLWIDAETYAITQSDISIPSHTSVNYLNNLHYSFTTESFGNSIFPNNEKQGIGLNINLYPSKNMQYFGALLSEERSYSNTTSTTDTLSIRIKESNIEIPIDDKLEATWNKIDSLNQTRIQQFSAWLVDIILNQYLHIWKVDVGPVLNLFHFNQLEGASPRLTIRSGESFSPNFTVGGYYGYGFKDQYYNNTLISNGLHSYGGNIQWRFGPTRRNILSITYDHKTERVGHDDSDIYAESRVNDIEHIGNAWVMLYRPVSVHMRGRIAAQYQYEKPGFKFKINAFTQNIYANRFIPLIHKGAEVPYYSHIGLRTDFRLSWQQSSLDYFFHRIYLASKYPVVHLTAEGGYIKIPASSANEPYHSLFGKFGIYAQQHTALGFGKIHWMLQANAVVGNAPFPALVMARTSRTSYRHDTDFMLLGSMELMSNYYAALTLRYQTRGYIFGYIPYVKKFGIREDLIFNIGYGYLSDKYTTDNILALPANLYNINQGWNKTPYIECGFGFSNIFKLGDIAFVWRLTHRNSTNPEAQNFAVKWRIGIDF
;
A
#
# COMPACT_ATOMS: atom_id res chain seq x y z
N MET A 1 34.73 -3.32 -4.72
CA MET A 1 33.45 -3.05 -5.36
C MET A 1 32.37 -2.66 -4.32
N LEU A 2 32.16 -3.43 -3.25
CA LEU A 2 31.20 -3.09 -2.17
C LEU A 2 31.44 -1.72 -1.51
N LYS A 3 32.69 -1.33 -1.24
CA LYS A 3 33.00 0.01 -0.71
C LYS A 3 32.58 1.15 -1.65
N ARG A 4 32.69 0.95 -2.96
CA ARG A 4 32.26 1.96 -3.96
C ARG A 4 30.74 2.02 -4.09
N ILE A 5 30.03 0.92 -3.90
CA ILE A 5 28.55 0.88 -3.89
C ILE A 5 28.01 1.49 -2.59
N ALA A 6 28.61 1.16 -1.45
CA ALA A 6 28.25 1.78 -0.17
C ALA A 6 28.56 3.30 -0.15
N THR A 7 29.68 3.72 -0.75
CA THR A 7 30.01 5.15 -0.92
C THR A 7 29.05 5.82 -1.89
N LEU A 8 28.62 5.15 -2.96
CA LEU A 8 27.63 5.69 -3.90
C LEU A 8 26.25 5.86 -3.25
N ILE A 9 25.82 4.88 -2.47
CA ILE A 9 24.56 4.97 -1.71
C ILE A 9 24.66 6.05 -0.61
N LEU A 10 25.78 6.14 0.08
CA LEU A 10 26.02 7.19 1.07
C LEU A 10 26.14 8.57 0.41
N THR A 11 26.75 8.67 -0.76
CA THR A 11 26.86 9.93 -1.52
C THR A 11 25.52 10.38 -2.07
N ILE A 12 24.65 9.47 -2.49
CA ILE A 12 23.26 9.77 -2.89
C ILE A 12 22.42 10.24 -1.68
N LEU A 13 22.70 9.74 -0.49
CA LEU A 13 22.07 10.18 0.76
C LEU A 13 22.60 11.54 1.26
N PHE A 14 23.85 11.91 0.94
CA PHE A 14 24.48 13.15 1.42
C PHE A 14 24.43 14.33 0.44
N THR A 15 24.02 14.17 -0.80
CA THR A 15 23.99 15.25 -1.79
C THR A 15 22.77 16.20 -1.72
N GLN A 16 21.99 16.13 -0.65
CA GLN A 16 20.80 17.00 -0.46
C GLN A 16 21.07 18.27 0.35
N ILE A 17 22.33 18.68 0.59
CA ILE A 17 22.62 19.92 1.32
C ILE A 17 23.27 20.92 0.36
N ILE A 18 22.45 21.62 -0.41
CA ILE A 18 22.79 22.96 -0.92
C ILE A 18 21.70 23.88 -0.44
N ILE A 19 22.02 24.65 0.60
CA ILE A 19 21.20 25.69 1.19
C ILE A 19 21.17 26.87 0.21
N ALA A 20 20.10 27.00 -0.55
CA ALA A 20 19.71 28.32 -1.04
C ALA A 20 19.09 29.05 0.15
N GLN A 21 19.65 30.17 0.56
CA GLN A 21 19.04 31.00 1.60
C GLN A 21 17.73 31.59 1.05
N ASP A 22 16.61 31.01 1.44
CA ASP A 22 15.29 31.59 1.18
C ASP A 22 15.09 32.81 2.08
N ILE A 23 14.63 33.89 1.50
CA ILE A 23 14.21 35.08 2.27
C ILE A 23 12.83 34.77 2.84
N VAL A 24 12.70 34.92 4.15
CA VAL A 24 11.49 34.61 4.89
C VAL A 24 10.87 35.89 5.42
N ILE A 25 9.64 36.17 5.03
CA ILE A 25 8.85 37.25 5.57
C ILE A 25 7.77 36.65 6.47
N VAL A 26 7.86 36.93 7.75
CA VAL A 26 6.87 36.58 8.76
C VAL A 26 6.15 37.84 9.17
N GLY A 27 4.84 37.74 9.33
CA GLY A 27 4.13 38.90 9.81
C GLY A 27 2.77 38.58 10.41
N GLN A 28 2.17 39.60 11.00
CA GLN A 28 0.82 39.56 11.54
C GLN A 28 0.03 40.71 10.96
N VAL A 29 -1.17 40.42 10.49
CA VAL A 29 -2.11 41.41 9.94
C VAL A 29 -3.18 41.69 11.00
N LEU A 30 -3.34 42.95 11.36
CA LEU A 30 -4.24 43.44 12.41
C LEU A 30 -5.15 44.52 11.89
N SER A 31 -6.33 44.71 12.47
CA SER A 31 -7.17 45.88 12.27
C SER A 31 -6.48 47.12 12.87
N ALA A 32 -6.48 48.21 12.14
CA ALA A 32 -5.91 49.45 12.64
C ALA A 32 -6.77 50.11 13.76
N GLU A 33 -8.04 49.77 13.84
CA GLU A 33 -8.99 50.35 14.79
C GLU A 33 -9.12 49.50 16.08
N SER A 34 -9.34 48.18 15.91
CA SER A 34 -9.53 47.25 17.05
C SER A 34 -8.29 46.55 17.50
N SER A 35 -7.21 46.58 16.70
CA SER A 35 -5.98 45.75 16.94
C SER A 35 -6.25 44.23 16.96
N GLU A 36 -7.41 43.78 16.53
CA GLU A 36 -7.75 42.39 16.40
C GLU A 36 -7.06 41.74 15.19
N PRO A 37 -6.71 40.45 15.29
CA PRO A 37 -6.07 39.75 14.18
C PRO A 37 -7.04 39.55 13.02
N LEU A 38 -6.56 39.82 11.80
CA LEU A 38 -7.36 39.64 10.58
C LEU A 38 -7.04 38.30 9.94
N GLN A 39 -7.97 37.37 10.08
CA GLN A 39 -7.93 36.05 9.47
C GLN A 39 -8.23 36.11 7.98
N ALA A 40 -7.65 35.18 7.20
CA ALA A 40 -7.85 35.02 5.76
C ALA A 40 -7.48 36.26 4.92
N ALA A 41 -6.64 37.16 5.45
CA ALA A 41 -6.05 38.24 4.67
C ALA A 41 -5.09 37.67 3.64
N SER A 42 -5.28 38.02 2.38
CA SER A 42 -4.39 37.61 1.29
C SER A 42 -3.13 38.45 1.32
N VAL A 43 -1.98 37.80 1.34
CA VAL A 43 -0.65 38.44 1.39
C VAL A 43 0.20 37.88 0.25
N TRP A 44 0.69 38.76 -0.65
CA TRP A 44 1.49 38.31 -1.79
C TRP A 44 2.55 39.32 -2.20
N PHE A 45 3.60 38.85 -2.89
CA PHE A 45 4.61 39.78 -3.44
C PHE A 45 4.11 40.41 -4.74
N LYS A 46 4.29 41.73 -4.86
CA LYS A 46 3.86 42.48 -6.03
C LYS A 46 4.51 41.96 -7.31
N GLY A 47 3.67 41.64 -8.32
CA GLY A 47 4.14 41.15 -9.61
C GLY A 47 4.52 39.69 -9.66
N THR A 48 4.17 38.89 -8.63
CA THR A 48 4.41 37.44 -8.58
C THR A 48 3.14 36.70 -8.19
N ASN A 49 3.12 35.40 -8.44
CA ASN A 49 2.07 34.50 -7.95
C ASN A 49 2.38 33.93 -6.56
N LEU A 50 3.42 34.42 -5.89
CA LEU A 50 3.81 33.98 -4.55
C LEU A 50 3.00 34.72 -3.50
N GLY A 51 2.11 34.02 -2.82
CA GLY A 51 1.24 34.57 -1.78
C GLY A 51 0.78 33.50 -0.80
N CYS A 52 0.23 33.97 0.33
CA CYS A 52 -0.39 33.12 1.35
C CYS A 52 -1.58 33.87 1.97
N THR A 53 -2.34 33.21 2.83
CA THR A 53 -3.39 33.81 3.66
C THR A 53 -2.99 33.77 5.13
N THR A 54 -3.49 34.73 5.91
CA THR A 54 -3.28 34.76 7.37
C THR A 54 -4.12 33.67 8.06
N ASN A 55 -3.59 33.14 9.16
CA ASN A 55 -4.30 32.21 10.04
C ASN A 55 -5.30 32.92 10.98
N GLU A 56 -5.91 32.18 11.92
CA GLU A 56 -6.90 32.73 12.88
C GLU A 56 -6.32 33.83 13.78
N GLU A 57 -5.03 33.78 14.09
CA GLU A 57 -4.33 34.81 14.86
C GLU A 57 -3.71 35.91 13.96
N GLY A 58 -4.09 35.96 12.69
CA GLY A 58 -3.62 36.94 11.72
C GLY A 58 -2.17 36.76 11.25
N PHE A 59 -1.49 35.70 11.60
CA PHE A 59 -0.11 35.44 11.19
C PHE A 59 -0.02 34.87 9.79
N PHE A 60 1.05 35.30 9.08
CA PHE A 60 1.43 34.73 7.78
C PHE A 60 2.94 34.45 7.74
N LEU A 61 3.30 33.55 6.86
CA LEU A 61 4.68 33.27 6.53
C LEU A 61 4.81 33.15 5.01
N LEU A 62 5.60 34.02 4.41
CA LEU A 62 5.84 34.05 2.97
C LEU A 62 7.34 33.84 2.72
N ARG A 63 7.66 32.98 1.76
CA ARG A 63 9.04 32.70 1.39
C ARG A 63 9.27 32.99 -0.06
N SER A 64 10.46 33.48 -0.36
CA SER A 64 10.89 33.72 -1.73
C SER A 64 12.37 33.37 -1.89
N ASN A 65 12.69 32.62 -2.95
CA ASN A 65 14.06 32.36 -3.34
C ASN A 65 14.71 33.51 -4.10
N THR A 66 13.94 34.56 -4.39
CA THR A 66 14.41 35.79 -5.02
C THR A 66 14.05 37.01 -4.16
N PRO A 67 14.94 38.01 -4.01
CA PRO A 67 14.66 39.19 -3.22
C PRO A 67 13.45 39.96 -3.75
N GLN A 68 12.47 40.20 -2.89
CA GLN A 68 11.25 40.94 -3.19
C GLN A 68 11.27 42.31 -2.53
N ARG A 69 10.65 43.29 -3.17
CA ARG A 69 10.66 44.69 -2.67
C ARG A 69 9.35 45.16 -2.08
N THR A 70 8.24 44.55 -2.48
CA THR A 70 6.91 45.04 -2.10
C THR A 70 5.98 43.89 -1.82
N LEU A 71 5.35 43.96 -0.65
CA LEU A 71 4.30 43.06 -0.20
C LEU A 71 2.96 43.75 -0.37
N ILE A 72 1.97 43.04 -0.85
CA ILE A 72 0.59 43.52 -0.92
C ILE A 72 -0.26 42.73 0.05
N VAL A 73 -1.07 43.38 0.83
CA VAL A 73 -2.01 42.74 1.78
C VAL A 73 -3.41 43.26 1.50
N SER A 74 -4.36 42.34 1.37
CA SER A 74 -5.77 42.66 1.15
C SER A 74 -6.66 41.67 1.89
N VAL A 75 -7.71 42.18 2.49
CA VAL A 75 -8.79 41.40 3.11
C VAL A 75 -10.12 42.14 2.84
N ILE A 76 -11.19 41.37 2.70
CA ILE A 76 -12.52 41.94 2.46
C ILE A 76 -12.93 42.82 3.61
N GLY A 77 -13.39 44.03 3.30
CA GLY A 77 -13.78 45.07 4.29
C GLY A 77 -12.66 45.99 4.76
N TYR A 78 -11.44 45.84 4.20
CA TYR A 78 -10.28 46.67 4.57
C TYR A 78 -9.58 47.23 3.33
N GLN A 79 -8.99 48.40 3.45
CA GLN A 79 -8.21 49.03 2.39
C GLN A 79 -6.93 48.21 2.10
N GLN A 80 -6.72 47.91 0.83
CA GLN A 80 -5.49 47.19 0.41
C GLN A 80 -4.26 48.03 0.73
N ARG A 81 -3.24 47.41 1.31
CA ARG A 81 -2.00 48.10 1.69
C ARG A 81 -0.80 47.48 0.99
N GLN A 82 0.10 48.35 0.48
CA GLN A 82 1.40 47.94 -0.05
C GLN A 82 2.49 48.32 0.96
N ILE A 83 3.39 47.38 1.22
CA ILE A 83 4.46 47.49 2.20
C ILE A 83 5.81 47.31 1.51
N LYS A 84 6.72 48.22 1.71
CA LYS A 84 8.09 48.09 1.24
C LYS A 84 8.86 47.17 2.14
N LEU A 85 9.58 46.23 1.57
CA LEU A 85 10.44 45.28 2.26
C LEU A 85 11.90 45.68 2.12
N ASP A 86 12.71 45.36 3.10
CA ASP A 86 14.15 45.48 3.00
C ASP A 86 14.65 44.39 2.06
N TYR A 87 15.38 44.79 1.08
CA TYR A 87 15.80 43.93 -0.01
C TYR A 87 16.76 42.83 0.46
N GLY A 88 16.37 41.58 0.25
CA GLY A 88 17.25 40.42 0.51
C GLY A 88 17.41 40.01 1.97
N LYS A 89 16.55 40.46 2.90
CA LYS A 89 16.62 40.14 4.32
C LYS A 89 15.37 39.46 4.83
N ASP A 90 15.53 38.54 5.78
CA ASP A 90 14.43 38.01 6.57
C ASP A 90 13.82 39.13 7.42
N GLN A 91 12.49 39.20 7.46
CA GLN A 91 11.82 40.26 8.19
C GLN A 91 10.62 39.72 8.97
N MET A 92 10.41 40.35 10.14
CA MET A 92 9.19 40.15 10.90
C MET A 92 8.42 41.49 10.95
N ILE A 93 7.20 41.50 10.40
CA ILE A 93 6.44 42.77 10.21
C ILE A 93 5.03 42.66 10.81
N ARG A 94 4.55 43.75 11.42
CA ARG A 94 3.17 43.90 11.79
C ARG A 94 2.49 44.86 10.83
N ILE A 95 1.32 44.46 10.33
CA ILE A 95 0.60 45.19 9.28
C ILE A 95 -0.76 45.51 9.82
N TYR A 96 -1.07 46.84 9.88
CA TYR A 96 -2.35 47.34 10.30
C TYR A 96 -3.14 47.76 9.05
N LEU A 97 -4.32 47.21 8.85
CA LEU A 97 -5.22 47.59 7.77
C LEU A 97 -6.34 48.47 8.32
N LYS A 98 -6.66 49.53 7.60
CA LYS A 98 -7.82 50.41 7.88
C LYS A 98 -9.07 49.83 7.25
N GLU A 99 -10.19 49.91 7.94
CA GLU A 99 -11.49 49.51 7.40
C GLU A 99 -11.84 50.39 6.19
N ASP A 100 -12.40 49.75 5.18
CA ASP A 100 -12.88 50.46 3.97
C ASP A 100 -14.40 50.73 4.09
N ILE A 101 -14.73 51.90 4.58
CA ILE A 101 -16.11 52.35 4.84
C ILE A 101 -16.90 52.51 3.53
N SER A 102 -16.22 52.55 2.36
CA SER A 102 -16.89 52.71 1.06
C SER A 102 -17.58 51.45 0.51
N ILE A 103 -17.40 50.31 1.17
CA ILE A 103 -17.95 48.98 0.77
C ILE A 103 -19.24 48.65 1.57
N LEU A 104 -19.76 49.59 2.41
CA LEU A 104 -20.90 49.31 3.28
C LEU A 104 -22.28 49.34 2.61
N ASP A 105 -22.39 49.47 1.29
CA ASP A 105 -23.66 49.36 0.57
C ASP A 105 -23.93 48.03 -0.16
N GLU A 106 -23.07 47.09 -0.06
CA GLU A 106 -23.39 45.74 -0.50
C GLU A 106 -23.89 44.92 0.71
N VAL A 107 -25.21 44.71 0.76
CA VAL A 107 -25.84 43.78 1.69
C VAL A 107 -25.12 42.46 1.58
N ILE A 108 -24.17 42.17 2.48
CA ILE A 108 -23.62 40.83 2.67
C ILE A 108 -24.80 39.99 3.15
N ALA A 109 -25.53 39.37 2.21
CA ALA A 109 -26.47 38.32 2.54
C ALA A 109 -25.67 37.29 3.33
N MET A 110 -25.96 37.13 4.63
CA MET A 110 -25.40 36.04 5.41
C MET A 110 -25.61 34.76 4.60
N PRO A 111 -24.56 33.94 4.38
CA PRO A 111 -24.71 32.73 3.59
C PRO A 111 -25.86 31.92 4.18
N LYS A 112 -26.88 31.60 3.38
CA LYS A 112 -28.06 30.84 3.79
C LYS A 112 -27.65 29.37 4.05
N GLN A 113 -27.06 29.15 5.20
CA GLN A 113 -26.56 27.83 5.62
C GLN A 113 -27.69 26.81 5.70
N ASP A 114 -28.85 27.21 6.24
CA ASP A 114 -29.99 26.31 6.37
C ASP A 114 -30.57 25.89 5.02
N GLU A 115 -30.61 26.78 4.03
CA GLU A 115 -31.02 26.43 2.67
C GLU A 115 -30.05 25.48 2.00
N ALA A 116 -28.74 25.66 2.14
CA ALA A 116 -27.74 24.74 1.63
C ALA A 116 -27.90 23.34 2.24
N ILE A 117 -28.10 23.26 3.56
CA ILE A 117 -28.31 21.99 4.26
C ILE A 117 -29.60 21.31 3.74
N LEU A 118 -30.67 22.05 3.51
CA LEU A 118 -31.92 21.50 3.00
C LEU A 118 -31.76 20.95 1.59
N LEU A 119 -31.08 21.69 0.70
CA LEU A 119 -30.80 21.26 -0.67
C LEU A 119 -29.95 19.98 -0.70
N LEU A 120 -28.87 19.91 0.09
CA LEU A 120 -28.02 18.73 0.17
C LEU A 120 -28.78 17.53 0.76
N LYS A 121 -29.65 17.76 1.75
CA LYS A 121 -30.51 16.71 2.31
C LYS A 121 -31.47 16.15 1.26
N ASN A 122 -32.05 17.02 0.42
CA ASN A 122 -32.93 16.58 -0.66
C ASN A 122 -32.14 15.89 -1.78
N ALA A 123 -30.93 16.35 -2.11
CA ALA A 123 -30.05 15.65 -3.04
C ALA A 123 -29.69 14.25 -2.53
N TYR A 124 -29.42 14.10 -1.22
CA TYR A 124 -29.18 12.79 -0.63
C TYR A 124 -30.42 11.89 -0.65
N LYS A 125 -31.60 12.46 -0.39
CA LYS A 125 -32.88 11.74 -0.41
C LYS A 125 -33.18 11.17 -1.80
N ASN A 126 -32.89 11.96 -2.84
CA ASN A 126 -33.11 11.58 -4.24
C ASN A 126 -31.87 10.94 -4.90
N ARG A 127 -30.83 10.60 -4.12
CA ARG A 127 -29.57 10.07 -4.67
C ARG A 127 -29.74 8.80 -5.50
N HIS A 128 -30.72 7.98 -5.21
CA HIS A 128 -30.92 6.71 -5.90
C HIS A 128 -31.38 6.92 -7.35
N SER A 129 -32.31 7.86 -7.55
CA SER A 129 -32.81 8.22 -8.88
C SER A 129 -31.84 9.11 -9.66
N ASN A 130 -31.06 9.94 -8.95
CA ASN A 130 -30.18 10.93 -9.58
C ASN A 130 -28.73 10.46 -9.77
N ASN A 131 -28.36 9.30 -9.19
CA ASN A 131 -27.01 8.78 -9.36
C ASN A 131 -26.81 8.24 -10.79
N PRO A 132 -25.87 8.78 -11.58
CA PRO A 132 -25.60 8.31 -12.94
C PRO A 132 -25.26 6.81 -13.03
N GLU A 133 -24.69 6.23 -11.97
CA GLU A 133 -24.41 4.78 -11.93
C GLU A 133 -25.67 3.91 -11.93
N ASN A 134 -26.82 4.46 -11.56
CA ASN A 134 -28.11 3.77 -11.52
C ASN A 134 -28.94 3.99 -12.78
N VAL A 135 -28.45 4.80 -13.72
CA VAL A 135 -29.14 5.03 -14.98
C VAL A 135 -28.98 3.77 -15.84
N VAL A 136 -30.10 3.30 -16.38
CA VAL A 136 -30.16 2.05 -17.16
C VAL A 136 -30.68 2.31 -18.58
N ASN A 137 -30.48 1.34 -19.46
CA ASN A 137 -30.92 1.36 -20.86
C ASN A 137 -30.31 2.52 -21.66
N ILE A 138 -29.01 2.72 -21.51
CA ILE A 138 -28.23 3.73 -22.25
C ILE A 138 -27.14 3.06 -23.08
N SER A 139 -26.99 3.56 -24.31
CA SER A 139 -25.82 3.30 -25.16
C SER A 139 -25.09 4.63 -25.39
N THR A 140 -23.77 4.65 -25.20
CA THR A 140 -22.95 5.84 -25.37
C THR A 140 -21.54 5.48 -25.81
N THR A 141 -20.87 6.40 -26.50
CA THR A 141 -19.45 6.31 -26.83
C THR A 141 -18.64 7.11 -25.81
N MET A 142 -17.74 6.46 -25.12
CA MET A 142 -16.84 7.07 -24.14
C MET A 142 -15.43 7.19 -24.69
N ASN A 143 -14.92 8.40 -24.80
CA ASN A 143 -13.49 8.66 -25.02
C ASN A 143 -12.81 8.86 -23.66
N ASN A 144 -11.81 8.05 -23.36
CA ASN A 144 -11.08 8.07 -22.10
C ASN A 144 -9.60 8.38 -22.38
N LEU A 145 -9.13 9.48 -21.82
CA LEU A 145 -7.73 9.89 -21.87
C LEU A 145 -7.14 9.75 -20.46
N THR A 146 -6.12 8.91 -20.32
CA THR A 146 -5.42 8.70 -19.03
C THR A 146 -3.95 9.02 -19.19
N ALA A 147 -3.41 9.84 -18.29
CA ALA A 147 -2.00 10.23 -18.29
C ALA A 147 -1.39 10.13 -16.89
N ILE A 148 -0.12 9.72 -16.83
CA ILE A 148 0.73 9.82 -15.65
C ILE A 148 1.95 10.66 -16.02
N ASN A 149 2.19 11.69 -15.23
CA ASN A 149 3.35 12.57 -15.38
C ASN A 149 4.11 12.66 -14.06
N LEU A 150 5.42 12.55 -14.10
CA LEU A 150 6.26 13.04 -13.01
C LEU A 150 6.30 14.56 -13.06
N THR A 151 6.10 15.22 -11.94
CA THR A 151 5.89 16.68 -11.86
C THR A 151 6.90 17.35 -10.94
N ASN A 152 7.07 18.65 -11.12
CA ASN A 152 7.95 19.50 -10.30
C ASN A 152 9.43 19.06 -10.29
N ILE A 153 9.92 18.57 -11.42
CA ILE A 153 11.32 18.21 -11.58
C ILE A 153 12.11 19.49 -11.77
N GLN A 154 13.04 19.77 -10.86
CA GLN A 154 13.87 20.94 -10.91
C GLN A 154 14.81 20.90 -12.11
N GLN A 155 14.96 22.01 -12.85
CA GLN A 155 15.87 22.14 -13.98
C GLN A 155 17.30 21.72 -13.61
N LYS A 156 17.78 22.13 -12.43
CA LYS A 156 19.10 21.75 -11.91
C LYS A 156 19.30 20.23 -11.77
N ALA A 157 18.23 19.47 -11.54
CA ALA A 157 18.30 18.02 -11.48
C ALA A 157 18.50 17.42 -12.87
N LEU A 158 17.77 17.92 -13.87
CA LEU A 158 17.91 17.46 -15.26
C LEU A 158 19.23 17.89 -15.92
N GLN A 159 19.85 18.96 -15.45
CA GLN A 159 21.17 19.42 -15.94
C GLN A 159 22.35 18.55 -15.44
N ARG A 160 22.13 17.71 -14.41
CA ARG A 160 23.17 16.78 -13.94
C ARG A 160 23.49 15.75 -15.01
N LYS A 161 24.80 15.43 -15.15
CA LYS A 161 25.33 14.51 -16.17
C LYS A 161 24.50 13.19 -16.28
N LEU A 162 24.02 12.66 -15.14
CA LEU A 162 23.25 11.41 -15.08
C LEU A 162 21.85 11.54 -15.68
N PHE A 163 21.21 12.71 -15.55
CA PHE A 163 19.81 12.93 -15.93
C PHE A 163 19.63 13.80 -17.17
N LYS A 164 20.75 14.25 -17.77
CA LYS A 164 20.73 15.17 -18.92
C LYS A 164 19.92 14.64 -20.10
N ASP A 165 19.99 13.35 -20.34
CA ASP A 165 19.29 12.70 -21.45
C ASP A 165 17.76 12.75 -21.30
N LEU A 166 17.23 12.90 -20.06
CA LEU A 166 15.79 13.03 -19.81
C LEU A 166 15.21 14.36 -20.28
N MET A 167 16.06 15.36 -20.58
CA MET A 167 15.61 16.65 -21.11
C MET A 167 14.89 16.52 -22.45
N SER A 168 15.22 15.51 -23.27
CA SER A 168 14.57 15.27 -24.56
C SER A 168 13.08 15.00 -24.46
N GLY A 169 12.63 14.39 -23.34
CA GLY A 169 11.23 14.11 -23.07
C GLY A 169 10.57 15.08 -22.10
N ALA A 170 11.31 16.05 -21.57
CA ALA A 170 10.80 16.99 -20.58
C ALA A 170 9.78 17.99 -21.18
N ILE A 171 8.76 18.30 -20.39
CA ILE A 171 7.75 19.32 -20.68
C ILE A 171 7.89 20.41 -19.63
N GLU A 172 8.08 21.64 -20.06
CA GLU A 172 8.19 22.79 -19.17
C GLU A 172 6.88 23.03 -18.43
N GLN A 173 6.92 23.17 -17.10
CA GLN A 173 5.79 23.53 -16.26
C GLN A 173 5.86 24.98 -15.78
N THR A 174 7.06 25.40 -15.40
CA THR A 174 7.41 26.77 -15.01
C THR A 174 8.84 27.05 -15.48
N ASP A 175 9.30 28.29 -15.36
CA ASP A 175 10.68 28.70 -15.72
C ASP A 175 11.78 27.81 -15.07
N THR A 176 11.46 27.10 -13.99
CA THR A 176 12.43 26.32 -13.20
C THR A 176 12.07 24.87 -13.02
N THR A 177 10.86 24.44 -13.42
CA THR A 177 10.38 23.06 -13.22
C THR A 177 9.84 22.45 -14.50
N PHE A 178 10.03 21.14 -14.60
CA PHE A 178 9.62 20.32 -15.72
C PHE A 178 8.75 19.15 -15.27
N SER A 179 7.96 18.63 -16.19
CA SER A 179 7.30 17.34 -16.06
C SER A 179 7.86 16.34 -17.06
N LEU A 180 7.81 15.06 -16.70
CA LEU A 180 8.15 13.96 -17.60
C LEU A 180 6.91 13.07 -17.77
N PRO A 181 6.44 12.88 -19.02
CA PRO A 181 5.34 11.96 -19.27
C PRO A 181 5.84 10.51 -19.07
N VAL A 182 5.08 9.75 -18.30
CA VAL A 182 5.38 8.36 -17.95
C VAL A 182 4.45 7.39 -18.65
N TYR A 183 3.19 7.80 -18.79
CA TYR A 183 2.13 7.00 -19.38
C TYR A 183 1.11 7.91 -20.05
N LEU A 184 0.69 7.54 -21.24
CA LEU A 184 -0.41 8.19 -21.96
C LEU A 184 -1.22 7.15 -22.73
N ASN A 185 -2.50 7.06 -22.42
CA ASN A 185 -3.43 6.19 -23.09
C ASN A 185 -4.69 6.92 -23.47
N GLN A 186 -5.06 6.87 -24.72
CA GLN A 186 -6.38 7.30 -25.20
C GLN A 186 -7.12 6.08 -25.72
N SER A 187 -8.34 5.87 -25.22
CA SER A 187 -9.16 4.71 -25.56
C SER A 187 -10.59 5.11 -25.80
N ILE A 188 -11.20 4.58 -26.84
CA ILE A 188 -12.60 4.79 -27.19
C ILE A 188 -13.36 3.50 -26.89
N TYR A 189 -14.43 3.63 -26.12
CA TYR A 189 -15.28 2.51 -25.72
C TYR A 189 -16.72 2.75 -26.17
N ASN A 190 -17.40 1.71 -26.59
CA ASN A 190 -18.85 1.67 -26.62
C ASN A 190 -19.37 1.09 -25.31
N LEU A 191 -20.17 1.88 -24.60
CA LEU A 191 -20.81 1.49 -23.35
C LEU A 191 -22.27 1.17 -23.59
N GLN A 192 -22.72 0.03 -23.07
CA GLN A 192 -24.15 -0.29 -22.96
C GLN A 192 -24.43 -0.59 -21.49
N ILE A 193 -25.29 0.24 -20.91
CA ILE A 193 -25.65 0.16 -19.51
C ILE A 193 -27.06 -0.39 -19.42
N ASN A 194 -27.21 -1.62 -18.95
CA ASN A 194 -28.50 -2.28 -18.72
C ASN A 194 -28.76 -2.38 -17.19
N SER A 195 -29.96 -2.81 -16.81
CA SER A 195 -30.35 -2.96 -15.39
C SER A 195 -29.40 -3.84 -14.56
N ASP A 196 -28.83 -4.86 -15.17
CA ASP A 196 -28.06 -5.89 -14.47
C ASP A 196 -26.57 -5.89 -14.81
N SER A 197 -26.15 -5.16 -15.85
CA SER A 197 -24.76 -5.18 -16.31
C SER A 197 -24.41 -3.96 -17.16
N THR A 198 -23.15 -3.56 -17.07
CA THR A 198 -22.52 -2.60 -17.98
C THR A 198 -21.58 -3.36 -18.92
N LEU A 199 -21.90 -3.36 -20.21
CA LEU A 199 -21.02 -3.89 -21.24
C LEU A 199 -20.11 -2.75 -21.73
N LYS A 200 -18.80 -2.94 -21.62
CA LYS A 200 -17.77 -1.99 -22.06
C LYS A 200 -16.93 -2.65 -23.14
N LEU A 201 -17.07 -2.19 -24.37
CA LEU A 201 -16.35 -2.71 -25.53
C LEU A 201 -15.32 -1.70 -26.00
N LEU A 202 -14.08 -2.13 -26.09
CA LEU A 202 -13.00 -1.33 -26.63
C LEU A 202 -13.11 -1.27 -28.17
N ASN A 203 -13.28 -0.07 -28.73
CA ASN A 203 -13.27 0.15 -30.18
C ASN A 203 -11.86 0.41 -30.68
N ASN A 204 -11.14 1.31 -30.01
CA ASN A 204 -9.79 1.69 -30.42
C ASN A 204 -8.99 2.17 -29.22
N SER A 205 -7.67 2.00 -29.24
CA SER A 205 -6.79 2.57 -28.20
C SER A 205 -5.40 2.85 -28.74
N LYS A 206 -4.81 3.97 -28.27
CA LYS A 206 -3.40 4.30 -28.49
C LYS A 206 -2.75 4.50 -27.13
N LEU A 207 -1.81 3.62 -26.82
CA LEU A 207 -1.10 3.60 -25.54
C LEU A 207 0.40 3.72 -25.78
N ASN A 208 1.05 4.60 -25.00
CA ASN A 208 2.48 4.65 -24.87
C ASN A 208 2.86 4.86 -23.40
N ALA A 209 3.90 4.19 -22.94
CA ALA A 209 4.36 4.27 -21.55
C ALA A 209 5.88 4.07 -21.48
N LEU A 210 6.46 4.48 -20.37
CA LEU A 210 7.85 4.14 -20.07
C LEU A 210 7.97 2.63 -19.86
N ASN A 211 8.99 2.03 -20.44
CA ASN A 211 9.29 0.59 -20.37
C ASN A 211 9.80 0.15 -18.98
N ILE A 212 9.21 0.70 -17.91
CA ILE A 212 9.44 0.26 -16.52
C ILE A 212 8.59 -0.99 -16.24
N PHE A 213 7.38 -1.02 -16.80
CA PHE A 213 6.45 -2.13 -16.72
C PHE A 213 5.92 -2.47 -18.10
N PRO A 214 5.52 -3.73 -18.36
CA PRO A 214 4.70 -4.07 -19.51
C PRO A 214 3.41 -3.24 -19.55
N ALA A 215 2.90 -2.97 -20.77
CA ALA A 215 1.72 -2.12 -20.96
C ALA A 215 0.49 -2.58 -20.15
N GLU A 216 0.29 -3.88 -20.03
CA GLU A 216 -0.81 -4.48 -19.26
C GLU A 216 -0.73 -4.18 -17.77
N HIS A 217 0.49 -4.15 -17.22
CA HIS A 217 0.71 -3.83 -15.81
C HIS A 217 0.42 -2.35 -15.50
N TRP A 218 0.74 -1.44 -16.41
CA TRP A 218 0.37 -0.04 -16.29
C TRP A 218 -1.14 0.14 -16.16
N GLN A 219 -1.93 -0.53 -16.99
CA GLN A 219 -3.39 -0.47 -16.93
C GLN A 219 -3.93 -0.99 -15.59
N GLN A 220 -3.37 -2.09 -15.07
CA GLN A 220 -3.75 -2.64 -13.76
C GLN A 220 -3.39 -1.69 -12.60
N ILE A 221 -2.19 -1.10 -12.64
CA ILE A 221 -1.75 -0.11 -11.63
C ILE A 221 -2.71 1.10 -11.65
N ILE A 222 -3.00 1.63 -12.82
CA ILE A 222 -3.91 2.77 -12.97
C ILE A 222 -5.30 2.42 -12.42
N ALA A 223 -5.87 1.29 -12.82
CA ALA A 223 -7.18 0.86 -12.34
C ALA A 223 -7.23 0.71 -10.80
N ALA A 224 -6.12 0.32 -10.18
CA ALA A 224 -6.04 0.15 -8.73
C ALA A 224 -5.93 1.48 -7.96
N TYR A 225 -5.32 2.51 -8.56
CA TYR A 225 -5.04 3.79 -7.89
C TYR A 225 -5.89 4.96 -8.41
N THR A 226 -6.66 4.75 -9.49
CA THR A 226 -7.63 5.75 -9.94
C THR A 226 -8.72 5.92 -8.89
N PRO A 227 -9.01 7.15 -8.44
CA PRO A 227 -10.05 7.39 -7.45
C PRO A 227 -11.44 6.99 -7.96
N ASP A 228 -12.24 6.36 -7.13
CA ASP A 228 -13.68 6.15 -7.37
C ASP A 228 -14.47 7.22 -6.63
N ILE A 229 -14.62 8.39 -7.26
CA ILE A 229 -15.29 9.53 -6.68
C ILE A 229 -16.71 9.61 -7.23
N ASN A 230 -17.68 9.40 -6.34
CA ASN A 230 -19.08 9.59 -6.67
C ASN A 230 -19.74 10.40 -5.54
N PRO A 231 -20.16 11.66 -5.79
CA PRO A 231 -20.79 12.51 -4.79
C PRO A 231 -22.05 11.93 -4.17
N TYR A 232 -22.77 11.04 -4.87
CA TYR A 232 -23.98 10.41 -4.37
C TYR A 232 -23.75 9.28 -3.37
N LYS A 233 -22.52 8.72 -3.32
CA LYS A 233 -22.12 7.74 -2.30
C LYS A 233 -21.80 8.48 -0.99
N THR A 234 -22.04 7.84 0.15
CA THR A 234 -21.70 8.40 1.47
C THR A 234 -20.20 8.60 1.62
N TYR A 235 -19.41 7.70 1.03
CA TYR A 235 -17.95 7.74 1.04
C TYR A 235 -17.41 7.42 -0.34
N SER A 236 -16.32 8.11 -0.71
CA SER A 236 -15.46 7.79 -1.86
C SER A 236 -14.14 7.25 -1.35
N THR A 237 -13.66 6.15 -1.91
CA THR A 237 -12.40 5.52 -1.49
C THR A 237 -11.24 6.02 -2.34
N ILE A 238 -10.23 6.63 -1.70
CA ILE A 238 -9.05 7.18 -2.34
C ILE A 238 -7.82 6.64 -1.61
N LEU A 239 -6.94 5.93 -2.31
CA LEU A 239 -5.74 5.29 -1.73
C LEU A 239 -6.06 4.47 -0.46
N GLY A 240 -7.18 3.73 -0.47
CA GLY A 240 -7.63 2.93 0.67
C GLY A 240 -8.23 3.72 1.83
N HIS A 241 -8.46 5.02 1.67
CA HIS A 241 -9.11 5.89 2.66
C HIS A 241 -10.49 6.33 2.23
N ASN A 242 -11.44 6.34 3.16
CA ASN A 242 -12.82 6.73 2.90
C ASN A 242 -13.01 8.23 3.16
N PHE A 243 -13.22 9.01 2.11
CA PHE A 243 -13.55 10.43 2.16
C PHE A 243 -15.06 10.60 2.19
N MET A 244 -15.56 11.37 3.16
CA MET A 244 -16.99 11.60 3.30
C MET A 244 -17.51 12.58 2.25
N SER A 245 -18.63 12.23 1.62
CA SER A 245 -19.32 13.11 0.67
C SER A 245 -19.97 14.32 1.35
N PRO A 246 -20.00 15.49 0.72
CA PRO A 246 -20.70 16.67 1.23
C PRO A 246 -22.23 16.52 1.30
N ILE A 247 -22.81 15.54 0.60
CA ILE A 247 -24.26 15.24 0.71
C ILE A 247 -24.59 14.17 1.75
N ALA A 248 -23.58 13.56 2.41
CA ALA A 248 -23.80 12.52 3.42
C ALA A 248 -24.75 13.01 4.55
N PRO A 249 -25.54 12.12 5.19
CA PRO A 249 -26.53 12.51 6.20
C PRO A 249 -25.99 13.37 7.32
N ASN A 250 -24.76 13.14 7.74
CA ASN A 250 -24.08 13.84 8.83
C ASN A 250 -23.10 14.93 8.35
N ALA A 251 -23.13 15.30 7.07
CA ALA A 251 -22.21 16.26 6.48
C ALA A 251 -22.15 17.58 7.26
N LYS A 252 -23.31 18.08 7.77
CA LYS A 252 -23.38 19.30 8.57
C LYS A 252 -22.47 19.32 9.82
N LEU A 253 -22.11 18.15 10.35
CA LEU A 253 -21.21 18.05 11.51
C LEU A 253 -19.75 18.28 11.13
N TYR A 254 -19.39 18.00 9.89
CA TYR A 254 -18.01 17.97 9.40
C TYR A 254 -17.70 19.09 8.42
N TYR A 255 -18.71 19.62 7.73
CA TYR A 255 -18.57 20.64 6.69
C TYR A 255 -19.18 21.98 7.09
N ASN A 256 -18.55 23.06 6.66
CA ASN A 256 -19.18 24.35 6.48
C ASN A 256 -19.86 24.33 5.10
N LEU A 257 -21.16 24.59 5.05
CA LEU A 257 -22.02 24.47 3.89
C LEU A 257 -22.67 25.82 3.62
N TYR A 258 -22.51 26.39 2.41
CA TYR A 258 -23.00 27.72 2.06
C TYR A 258 -23.68 27.70 0.70
N LEU A 259 -24.83 28.29 0.60
CA LEU A 259 -25.44 28.62 -0.69
C LEU A 259 -24.70 29.84 -1.27
N ALA A 260 -23.90 29.61 -2.32
CA ALA A 260 -23.04 30.64 -2.87
C ALA A 260 -23.76 31.48 -3.94
N ASP A 261 -24.48 30.80 -4.85
CA ASP A 261 -25.13 31.49 -5.99
C ASP A 261 -26.25 30.60 -6.57
N SER A 262 -26.95 31.13 -7.55
CA SER A 262 -27.87 30.40 -8.42
C SER A 262 -27.60 30.73 -9.89
N THR A 263 -27.52 29.71 -10.72
CA THR A 263 -27.24 29.85 -12.15
C THR A 263 -28.21 29.00 -12.97
N THR A 264 -28.32 29.28 -14.26
CA THR A 264 -29.11 28.46 -15.19
C THR A 264 -28.18 27.50 -15.94
N ILE A 265 -28.38 26.19 -15.77
CA ILE A 265 -27.67 25.15 -16.49
C ILE A 265 -28.70 24.36 -17.30
N ASN A 266 -28.47 24.18 -18.62
CA ASN A 266 -29.38 23.49 -19.52
C ASN A 266 -30.86 23.98 -19.45
N GLY A 267 -31.06 25.29 -19.27
CA GLY A 267 -32.39 25.90 -19.18
C GLY A 267 -33.09 25.73 -17.81
N ARG A 268 -32.46 25.08 -16.83
CA ARG A 268 -33.00 24.87 -15.48
C ARG A 268 -32.22 25.65 -14.43
N LYS A 269 -32.93 26.13 -13.43
CA LYS A 269 -32.30 26.81 -12.29
C LYS A 269 -31.51 25.83 -11.45
N ASN A 270 -30.26 26.16 -11.17
CA ASN A 270 -29.36 25.38 -10.34
C ASN A 270 -28.83 26.23 -9.19
N PHE A 271 -28.71 25.66 -8.02
CA PHE A 271 -28.14 26.28 -6.84
C PHE A 271 -26.69 25.85 -6.67
N GLN A 272 -25.77 26.80 -6.58
CA GLN A 272 -24.38 26.53 -6.30
C GLN A 272 -24.16 26.47 -4.79
N ILE A 273 -23.73 25.30 -4.29
CA ILE A 273 -23.38 25.09 -2.89
C ILE A 273 -21.87 24.97 -2.77
N ARG A 274 -21.28 25.87 -1.97
CA ARG A 274 -19.88 25.79 -1.55
C ARG A 274 -19.78 24.96 -0.28
N PHE A 275 -18.81 24.06 -0.23
CA PHE A 275 -18.53 23.26 0.97
C PHE A 275 -17.04 23.24 1.29
N SER A 276 -16.72 23.26 2.58
CA SER A 276 -15.34 23.17 3.08
C SER A 276 -15.31 22.42 4.41
N PRO A 277 -14.24 21.70 4.73
CA PRO A 277 -14.11 21.03 6.02
C PRO A 277 -14.12 22.03 7.19
N LYS A 278 -14.75 21.68 8.29
CA LYS A 278 -14.61 22.41 9.56
C LYS A 278 -13.23 22.21 10.18
N HIS A 279 -12.60 21.06 9.91
CA HIS A 279 -11.27 20.72 10.37
C HIS A 279 -10.44 20.17 9.21
N ASN A 280 -9.31 20.79 8.91
CA ASN A 280 -8.48 20.47 7.73
C ASN A 280 -7.79 19.11 7.78
N GLN A 281 -7.84 18.38 8.89
CA GLN A 281 -7.21 17.07 9.05
C GLN A 281 -8.15 15.89 8.75
N GLY A 282 -9.44 16.17 8.52
CA GLY A 282 -10.43 15.14 8.19
C GLY A 282 -10.23 14.59 6.77
N LEU A 283 -10.72 13.38 6.52
CA LEU A 283 -10.86 12.85 5.16
C LEU A 283 -12.16 13.43 4.54
N LEU A 284 -12.03 14.67 4.15
CA LEU A 284 -13.14 15.51 3.70
C LEU A 284 -12.74 16.22 2.42
N PHE A 285 -13.72 16.55 1.62
CA PHE A 285 -13.58 17.30 0.40
C PHE A 285 -13.81 18.81 0.63
N LYS A 286 -13.40 19.63 -0.32
CA LYS A 286 -13.77 21.04 -0.46
C LYS A 286 -14.15 21.31 -1.91
N GLY A 287 -15.00 22.29 -2.15
CA GLY A 287 -15.37 22.61 -3.52
C GLY A 287 -16.79 23.15 -3.66
N HIS A 288 -17.36 22.88 -4.83
CA HIS A 288 -18.68 23.36 -5.23
C HIS A 288 -19.52 22.23 -5.82
N LEU A 289 -20.82 22.25 -5.55
CA LEU A 289 -21.84 21.43 -6.19
C LEU A 289 -22.92 22.30 -6.75
N TRP A 290 -23.37 22.01 -7.96
CA TRP A 290 -24.57 22.65 -8.56
C TRP A 290 -25.71 21.65 -8.52
N ILE A 291 -26.80 22.05 -7.85
CA ILE A 291 -27.97 21.21 -7.61
C ILE A 291 -29.17 21.82 -8.33
N ASP A 292 -29.79 21.04 -9.18
CA ASP A 292 -31.04 21.40 -9.87
C ASP A 292 -32.15 21.71 -8.87
N ALA A 293 -32.88 22.79 -9.08
CA ALA A 293 -33.88 23.28 -8.14
C ALA A 293 -35.13 22.38 -8.02
N GLU A 294 -35.43 21.57 -9.04
CA GLU A 294 -36.65 20.75 -9.10
C GLU A 294 -36.34 19.28 -8.78
N THR A 295 -35.34 18.73 -9.43
CA THR A 295 -34.97 17.30 -9.31
C THR A 295 -34.00 17.03 -8.18
N TYR A 296 -33.35 18.06 -7.63
CA TYR A 296 -32.24 17.96 -6.67
C TYR A 296 -31.05 17.15 -7.17
N ALA A 297 -30.92 17.01 -8.49
CA ALA A 297 -29.80 16.33 -9.10
C ALA A 297 -28.54 17.20 -9.07
N ILE A 298 -27.36 16.59 -8.88
CA ILE A 298 -26.09 17.28 -9.01
C ILE A 298 -25.76 17.35 -10.50
N THR A 299 -25.87 18.55 -11.08
CA THR A 299 -25.65 18.76 -12.51
C THR A 299 -24.22 19.08 -12.86
N GLN A 300 -23.46 19.62 -11.90
CA GLN A 300 -22.04 19.91 -12.02
C GLN A 300 -21.37 19.78 -10.67
N SER A 301 -20.11 19.36 -10.68
CA SER A 301 -19.27 19.34 -9.48
C SER A 301 -17.87 19.85 -9.77
N ASP A 302 -17.27 20.45 -8.75
CA ASP A 302 -15.86 20.77 -8.67
C ASP A 302 -15.39 20.44 -7.25
N ILE A 303 -14.70 19.31 -7.11
CA ILE A 303 -14.34 18.70 -5.82
C ILE A 303 -12.83 18.60 -5.73
N SER A 304 -12.28 19.03 -4.62
CA SER A 304 -10.86 18.89 -4.29
C SER A 304 -10.66 18.53 -2.83
N ILE A 305 -9.41 18.29 -2.42
CA ILE A 305 -9.06 18.07 -1.02
C ILE A 305 -8.34 19.28 -0.43
N PRO A 306 -8.38 19.46 0.91
CA PRO A 306 -7.53 20.44 1.59
C PRO A 306 -6.04 20.13 1.39
N SER A 307 -5.22 21.18 1.40
CA SER A 307 -3.76 21.06 1.22
C SER A 307 -3.03 20.28 2.32
N HIS A 308 -3.69 19.99 3.45
CA HIS A 308 -3.12 19.30 4.61
C HIS A 308 -3.93 18.05 4.98
N THR A 309 -4.32 17.27 3.98
CA THR A 309 -4.98 15.99 4.21
C THR A 309 -4.04 15.00 4.92
N SER A 310 -4.58 14.19 5.84
CA SER A 310 -3.81 13.22 6.62
C SER A 310 -3.43 11.94 5.86
N VAL A 311 -3.59 11.90 4.55
CA VAL A 311 -3.19 10.78 3.68
C VAL A 311 -1.76 11.01 3.21
N ASN A 312 -0.89 10.03 3.43
CA ASN A 312 0.49 10.12 3.00
C ASN A 312 0.61 10.23 1.48
N TYR A 313 1.60 10.96 1.06
CA TYR A 313 1.93 11.19 -0.35
C TYR A 313 0.83 11.90 -1.14
N LEU A 314 -0.42 11.94 -0.70
CA LEU A 314 -1.49 12.66 -1.38
C LEU A 314 -1.29 14.16 -1.24
N ASN A 315 -0.99 14.83 -2.35
CA ASN A 315 -0.74 16.27 -2.38
C ASN A 315 -1.97 17.05 -2.83
N ASN A 316 -2.60 16.62 -3.91
CA ASN A 316 -3.84 17.18 -4.38
C ASN A 316 -4.76 16.10 -4.95
N LEU A 317 -6.02 16.42 -5.03
CA LEU A 317 -7.03 15.67 -5.75
C LEU A 317 -7.97 16.68 -6.35
N HIS A 318 -8.33 16.46 -7.59
CA HIS A 318 -9.35 17.23 -8.29
C HIS A 318 -10.31 16.27 -8.98
N TYR A 319 -11.59 16.52 -8.83
CA TYR A 319 -12.65 15.80 -9.54
C TYR A 319 -13.72 16.80 -9.97
N SER A 320 -14.01 16.82 -11.24
CA SER A 320 -15.10 17.61 -11.79
C SER A 320 -15.91 16.81 -12.80
N PHE A 321 -17.19 17.04 -12.82
CA PHE A 321 -18.07 16.52 -13.86
C PHE A 321 -19.13 17.54 -14.25
N THR A 322 -19.61 17.40 -15.46
CA THR A 322 -20.79 18.07 -15.99
C THR A 322 -21.74 17.03 -16.53
N THR A 323 -23.03 17.31 -16.46
CA THR A 323 -24.08 16.40 -16.94
C THR A 323 -24.94 17.04 -18.03
N GLU A 324 -25.51 16.21 -18.86
CA GLU A 324 -26.59 16.56 -19.78
C GLU A 324 -27.90 15.88 -19.36
N SER A 325 -29.01 16.55 -19.66
CA SER A 325 -30.35 15.98 -19.46
C SER A 325 -30.63 14.94 -20.52
N PHE A 326 -31.03 13.76 -20.11
CA PHE A 326 -31.36 12.66 -20.98
C PHE A 326 -32.75 12.10 -20.60
N GLY A 327 -33.79 12.56 -21.29
CA GLY A 327 -35.18 12.30 -20.87
C GLY A 327 -35.43 12.86 -19.47
N ASN A 328 -35.85 11.99 -18.53
CA ASN A 328 -36.07 12.33 -17.12
C ASN A 328 -34.81 12.08 -16.24
N SER A 329 -33.74 11.59 -16.83
CA SER A 329 -32.49 11.30 -16.10
C SER A 329 -31.39 12.27 -16.52
N ILE A 330 -30.34 12.35 -15.71
CA ILE A 330 -29.11 13.05 -16.05
C ILE A 330 -28.00 12.05 -16.27
N PHE A 331 -27.12 12.32 -17.24
CA PHE A 331 -25.99 11.49 -17.54
C PHE A 331 -24.71 12.34 -17.67
N PRO A 332 -23.55 11.87 -17.26
CA PRO A 332 -22.30 12.61 -17.44
C PRO A 332 -22.05 12.92 -18.92
N ASN A 333 -21.60 14.15 -19.18
CA ASN A 333 -21.09 14.57 -20.48
C ASN A 333 -19.56 14.58 -20.45
N ASN A 334 -18.99 15.20 -19.41
CA ASN A 334 -17.55 15.21 -19.19
C ASN A 334 -17.23 14.92 -17.72
N GLU A 335 -16.21 14.11 -17.51
CA GLU A 335 -15.64 13.84 -16.20
C GLU A 335 -14.12 14.05 -16.25
N LYS A 336 -13.57 14.77 -15.30
CA LYS A 336 -12.14 14.96 -15.14
C LYS A 336 -11.74 14.65 -13.72
N GLN A 337 -10.73 13.80 -13.55
CA GLN A 337 -10.16 13.53 -12.25
C GLN A 337 -8.65 13.53 -12.30
N GLY A 338 -8.04 13.98 -11.21
CA GLY A 338 -6.60 14.00 -11.06
C GLY A 338 -6.22 13.75 -9.61
N ILE A 339 -5.22 12.89 -9.43
CA ILE A 339 -4.59 12.63 -8.14
C ILE A 339 -3.12 12.96 -8.23
N GLY A 340 -2.69 13.92 -7.43
CA GLY A 340 -1.29 14.30 -7.32
C GLY A 340 -0.64 13.69 -6.10
N LEU A 341 0.46 12.99 -6.32
CA LEU A 341 1.25 12.36 -5.27
C LEU A 341 2.55 13.13 -5.07
N ASN A 342 2.94 13.35 -3.82
CA ASN A 342 4.21 13.91 -3.42
C ASN A 342 5.15 12.78 -2.99
N ILE A 343 6.21 12.54 -3.76
CA ILE A 343 7.15 11.44 -3.52
C ILE A 343 8.25 11.83 -2.52
N ASN A 344 8.34 13.09 -2.11
CA ASN A 344 9.35 13.51 -1.15
C ASN A 344 9.11 12.93 0.25
N LEU A 345 10.14 12.31 0.79
CA LEU A 345 10.13 11.72 2.14
C LEU A 345 10.25 12.76 3.26
N TYR A 346 10.82 13.93 2.95
CA TYR A 346 11.00 15.01 3.90
C TYR A 346 10.13 16.21 3.54
N PRO A 347 9.61 16.94 4.56
CA PRO A 347 9.02 18.24 4.32
C PRO A 347 10.12 19.16 3.78
N SER A 348 10.06 19.50 2.51
CA SER A 348 10.97 20.46 1.89
C SER A 348 10.58 21.87 2.33
N LYS A 349 11.58 22.72 2.57
CA LYS A 349 11.34 24.16 2.80
C LYS A 349 10.80 24.85 1.55
N ASN A 350 11.07 24.33 0.37
CA ASN A 350 10.52 24.79 -0.91
C ASN A 350 9.26 23.98 -1.23
N MET A 351 8.12 24.65 -1.44
CA MET A 351 6.82 24.06 -1.69
C MET A 351 6.68 23.28 -3.02
N GLN A 352 7.72 23.22 -3.84
CA GLN A 352 7.72 22.44 -5.07
C GLN A 352 8.18 21.02 -4.78
N TYR A 353 7.21 20.15 -4.58
CA TYR A 353 7.48 18.75 -4.31
C TYR A 353 7.59 17.96 -5.62
N PHE A 354 8.68 17.22 -5.77
CA PHE A 354 8.76 16.17 -6.78
C PHE A 354 7.61 15.18 -6.56
N GLY A 355 6.83 14.92 -7.59
CA GLY A 355 5.63 14.12 -7.46
C GLY A 355 5.23 13.40 -8.73
N ALA A 356 4.12 12.69 -8.66
CA ALA A 356 3.44 12.11 -9.78
C ALA A 356 2.00 12.64 -9.85
N LEU A 357 1.51 12.90 -11.05
CA LEU A 357 0.15 13.28 -11.33
C LEU A 357 -0.47 12.21 -12.22
N LEU A 358 -1.45 11.49 -11.70
CA LEU A 358 -2.37 10.66 -12.48
C LEU A 358 -3.58 11.51 -12.84
N SER A 359 -3.89 11.64 -14.09
CA SER A 359 -5.07 12.33 -14.60
C SER A 359 -5.89 11.44 -15.52
N GLU A 360 -7.19 11.52 -15.42
CA GLU A 360 -8.13 10.84 -16.28
C GLU A 360 -9.22 11.82 -16.72
N GLU A 361 -9.49 11.83 -18.02
CA GLU A 361 -10.54 12.64 -18.63
C GLU A 361 -11.43 11.74 -19.47
N ARG A 362 -12.74 11.74 -19.18
CA ARG A 362 -13.75 10.99 -19.90
C ARG A 362 -14.72 11.94 -20.54
N SER A 363 -14.98 11.79 -21.80
CA SER A 363 -16.05 12.48 -22.52
C SER A 363 -17.00 11.46 -23.12
N TYR A 364 -18.30 11.77 -23.01
CA TYR A 364 -19.36 10.90 -23.48
C TYR A 364 -20.06 11.57 -24.67
N SER A 365 -20.33 10.79 -25.71
CA SER A 365 -20.99 11.26 -26.94
C SER A 365 -21.92 10.20 -27.48
N ASN A 366 -22.82 10.62 -28.40
CA ASN A 366 -23.79 9.73 -29.04
C ASN A 366 -24.65 8.95 -28.04
N THR A 367 -25.00 9.59 -26.92
CA THR A 367 -25.81 8.97 -25.87
C THR A 367 -27.26 8.78 -26.37
N THR A 368 -27.73 7.54 -26.36
CA THR A 368 -29.07 7.15 -26.80
C THR A 368 -29.74 6.21 -25.81
N SER A 369 -31.08 6.29 -25.72
CA SER A 369 -31.84 5.30 -24.95
C SER A 369 -32.00 4.01 -25.74
N THR A 370 -31.76 2.88 -25.10
CA THR A 370 -31.99 1.57 -25.71
C THR A 370 -33.27 0.98 -25.18
N THR A 371 -34.29 0.84 -26.04
CA THR A 371 -35.56 0.19 -25.70
C THR A 371 -35.51 -1.35 -25.84
N ASP A 372 -34.44 -1.89 -26.43
CA ASP A 372 -34.31 -3.33 -26.73
C ASP A 372 -33.34 -4.04 -25.82
N THR A 373 -33.87 -4.99 -25.08
CA THR A 373 -33.14 -5.88 -24.16
C THR A 373 -32.25 -6.92 -24.85
N LEU A 374 -32.18 -7.02 -26.19
CA LEU A 374 -31.58 -8.19 -26.85
C LEU A 374 -31.00 -8.01 -28.28
N SER A 375 -30.71 -6.83 -28.74
CA SER A 375 -29.95 -6.75 -30.02
C SER A 375 -28.52 -6.25 -29.81
N ILE A 376 -27.63 -7.13 -29.36
CA ILE A 376 -26.17 -6.94 -29.47
C ILE A 376 -25.79 -6.96 -30.96
N ARG A 377 -26.21 -5.98 -31.76
CA ARG A 377 -25.54 -5.62 -32.97
C ARG A 377 -24.54 -4.53 -32.68
N ILE A 378 -23.43 -4.95 -32.08
CA ILE A 378 -22.24 -4.12 -31.99
C ILE A 378 -21.76 -3.98 -33.44
N LYS A 379 -22.07 -2.88 -34.07
CA LYS A 379 -21.31 -2.43 -35.22
C LYS A 379 -19.92 -2.14 -34.67
N GLU A 380 -18.93 -2.96 -35.04
CA GLU A 380 -17.54 -2.58 -35.01
C GLU A 380 -17.40 -1.34 -35.90
N SER A 381 -17.59 -0.17 -35.31
CA SER A 381 -17.26 1.07 -36.00
C SER A 381 -15.79 1.33 -35.63
N ASN A 382 -14.93 1.27 -36.65
CA ASN A 382 -13.56 1.77 -36.53
C ASN A 382 -13.65 3.28 -36.32
N ILE A 383 -13.87 3.69 -35.07
CA ILE A 383 -13.87 5.11 -34.71
C ILE A 383 -12.39 5.50 -34.61
N GLU A 384 -11.98 6.42 -35.46
CA GLU A 384 -10.62 6.98 -35.37
C GLU A 384 -10.43 7.74 -34.05
N ILE A 385 -9.26 7.56 -33.43
CA ILE A 385 -8.90 8.33 -32.24
C ILE A 385 -8.64 9.77 -32.69
N PRO A 386 -9.35 10.77 -32.15
CA PRO A 386 -9.03 12.16 -32.40
C PRO A 386 -7.67 12.49 -31.79
N ILE A 387 -6.66 12.65 -32.60
CA ILE A 387 -5.28 12.95 -32.17
C ILE A 387 -5.10 14.46 -32.27
N ASP A 388 -4.85 15.09 -31.15
CA ASP A 388 -4.37 16.47 -31.03
C ASP A 388 -2.83 16.50 -31.16
N ASP A 389 -2.26 17.52 -31.80
CA ASP A 389 -0.81 17.72 -31.94
C ASP A 389 -0.06 17.65 -30.59
N LYS A 390 -0.69 18.11 -29.50
CA LYS A 390 -0.13 17.98 -28.16
C LYS A 390 0.00 16.55 -27.67
N LEU A 391 -1.00 15.74 -27.93
CA LEU A 391 -0.98 14.34 -27.55
C LEU A 391 0.06 13.57 -28.35
N GLU A 392 0.16 13.84 -29.65
CA GLU A 392 1.16 13.24 -30.51
C GLU A 392 2.58 13.62 -30.08
N ALA A 393 2.80 14.89 -29.80
CA ALA A 393 4.08 15.36 -29.24
C ALA A 393 4.42 14.67 -27.91
N THR A 394 3.42 14.38 -27.06
CA THR A 394 3.63 13.68 -25.79
C THR A 394 3.96 12.21 -26.00
N TRP A 395 3.32 11.51 -26.92
CA TRP A 395 3.69 10.13 -27.29
C TRP A 395 5.14 10.06 -27.78
N ASN A 396 5.53 10.98 -28.68
CA ASN A 396 6.91 11.05 -29.20
C ASN A 396 7.95 11.33 -28.09
N LYS A 397 7.58 12.10 -27.06
CA LYS A 397 8.44 12.33 -25.91
C LYS A 397 8.64 11.07 -25.05
N ILE A 398 7.59 10.27 -24.84
CA ILE A 398 7.70 8.98 -24.15
C ILE A 398 8.61 8.03 -24.91
N ASP A 399 8.50 7.97 -26.26
CA ASP A 399 9.37 7.16 -27.09
C ASP A 399 10.83 7.60 -26.99
N SER A 400 11.07 8.92 -27.00
CA SER A 400 12.41 9.49 -26.80
C SER A 400 12.98 9.12 -25.43
N LEU A 401 12.18 9.18 -24.36
CA LEU A 401 12.61 8.78 -23.02
C LEU A 401 12.97 7.30 -22.94
N ASN A 402 12.22 6.42 -23.60
CA ASN A 402 12.49 4.97 -23.60
C ASN A 402 13.84 4.61 -24.24
N GLN A 403 14.38 5.47 -25.11
CA GLN A 403 15.68 5.27 -25.75
C GLN A 403 16.85 5.74 -24.86
N THR A 404 16.59 6.47 -23.77
CA THR A 404 17.64 6.98 -22.89
C THR A 404 18.25 5.88 -22.01
N ARG A 405 19.59 5.96 -21.80
CA ARG A 405 20.30 4.98 -20.97
C ARG A 405 19.84 5.00 -19.51
N ILE A 406 19.49 6.16 -18.99
CA ILE A 406 19.02 6.29 -17.61
C ILE A 406 17.66 5.60 -17.42
N GLN A 407 16.78 5.71 -18.42
CA GLN A 407 15.48 5.03 -18.39
C GLN A 407 15.64 3.51 -18.43
N GLN A 408 16.51 3.00 -19.29
CA GLN A 408 16.82 1.56 -19.36
C GLN A 408 17.41 1.05 -18.04
N PHE A 409 18.30 1.82 -17.42
CA PHE A 409 18.87 1.49 -16.12
C PHE A 409 17.82 1.54 -15.01
N SER A 410 16.92 2.54 -15.03
CA SER A 410 15.84 2.63 -14.02
C SER A 410 14.86 1.48 -14.15
N ALA A 411 14.49 1.10 -15.37
CA ALA A 411 13.63 -0.06 -15.62
C ALA A 411 14.26 -1.36 -15.10
N TRP A 412 15.54 -1.58 -15.39
CA TRP A 412 16.31 -2.71 -14.88
C TRP A 412 16.37 -2.73 -13.33
N LEU A 413 16.57 -1.56 -12.69
CA LEU A 413 16.62 -1.46 -11.23
C LEU A 413 15.25 -1.78 -10.59
N VAL A 414 14.17 -1.21 -11.15
CA VAL A 414 12.81 -1.49 -10.67
C VAL A 414 12.47 -2.97 -10.82
N ASP A 415 12.85 -3.56 -11.93
CA ASP A 415 12.67 -4.98 -12.18
C ASP A 415 13.38 -5.86 -11.13
N ILE A 416 14.64 -5.54 -10.79
CA ILE A 416 15.36 -6.24 -9.72
C ILE A 416 14.65 -6.08 -8.35
N ILE A 417 14.17 -4.88 -8.04
CA ILE A 417 13.48 -4.62 -6.76
C ILE A 417 12.19 -5.44 -6.66
N LEU A 418 11.42 -5.50 -7.71
CA LEU A 418 10.13 -6.19 -7.73
C LEU A 418 10.25 -7.71 -7.88
N ASN A 419 11.10 -8.16 -8.78
CA ASN A 419 11.32 -9.59 -9.05
C ASN A 419 12.37 -10.23 -8.15
N GLN A 420 13.29 -9.43 -7.60
CA GLN A 420 14.46 -9.87 -6.84
C GLN A 420 15.44 -10.75 -7.61
N TYR A 421 15.31 -10.83 -8.92
CA TYR A 421 16.20 -11.59 -9.80
C TYR A 421 16.96 -10.66 -10.73
N LEU A 422 18.21 -11.04 -10.99
CA LEU A 422 19.01 -10.47 -12.07
C LEU A 422 18.69 -11.23 -13.35
N HIS A 423 18.07 -10.57 -14.30
CA HIS A 423 17.78 -11.15 -15.60
C HIS A 423 19.03 -11.08 -16.50
N ILE A 424 19.59 -12.24 -16.84
CA ILE A 424 20.75 -12.39 -17.70
C ILE A 424 20.35 -13.23 -18.90
N TRP A 425 19.98 -12.55 -20.02
CA TRP A 425 19.51 -13.21 -21.25
C TRP A 425 18.28 -14.08 -20.97
N LYS A 426 18.40 -15.42 -21.01
CA LYS A 426 17.31 -16.38 -20.76
C LYS A 426 17.32 -16.98 -19.34
N VAL A 427 18.16 -16.47 -18.48
CA VAL A 427 18.40 -17.00 -17.15
C VAL A 427 18.22 -15.90 -16.10
N ASP A 428 17.55 -16.25 -15.02
CA ASP A 428 17.39 -15.41 -13.84
C ASP A 428 18.31 -15.90 -12.72
N VAL A 429 19.09 -14.99 -12.14
CA VAL A 429 19.98 -15.27 -11.00
C VAL A 429 19.44 -14.54 -9.77
N GLY A 430 19.17 -15.26 -8.69
CA GLY A 430 18.59 -14.69 -7.47
C GLY A 430 17.73 -15.72 -6.71
N PRO A 431 16.90 -15.29 -5.76
CA PRO A 431 16.63 -13.91 -5.34
C PRO A 431 17.86 -13.22 -4.72
N VAL A 432 18.11 -11.97 -5.13
CA VAL A 432 19.35 -11.24 -4.74
C VAL A 432 19.47 -11.13 -3.21
N LEU A 433 18.34 -10.94 -2.52
CA LEU A 433 18.31 -10.81 -1.06
C LEU A 433 18.48 -12.16 -0.33
N ASN A 434 18.35 -13.28 -1.03
CA ASN A 434 18.52 -14.62 -0.47
C ASN A 434 19.90 -15.24 -0.81
N LEU A 435 20.83 -14.43 -1.33
CA LEU A 435 22.19 -14.90 -1.62
C LEU A 435 22.97 -15.28 -0.37
N PHE A 436 22.59 -14.78 0.80
CA PHE A 436 23.26 -15.08 2.07
C PHE A 436 22.25 -15.45 3.15
N HIS A 437 22.46 -16.56 3.81
CA HIS A 437 21.71 -17.02 4.95
C HIS A 437 22.61 -17.10 6.17
N PHE A 438 22.03 -16.87 7.35
CA PHE A 438 22.73 -17.02 8.63
C PHE A 438 21.82 -17.74 9.61
N ASN A 439 22.29 -18.86 10.16
CA ASN A 439 21.62 -19.53 11.28
C ASN A 439 22.64 -20.25 12.15
N GLN A 440 22.24 -20.77 13.31
CA GLN A 440 23.16 -21.42 14.23
C GLN A 440 23.67 -22.74 13.71
N LEU A 441 22.94 -23.42 12.83
CA LEU A 441 23.31 -24.69 12.27
C LEU A 441 24.33 -24.55 11.13
N GLU A 442 24.04 -23.68 10.15
CA GLU A 442 24.89 -23.47 8.96
C GLU A 442 26.02 -22.45 9.20
N GLY A 443 25.84 -21.55 10.16
CA GLY A 443 26.65 -20.35 10.25
C GLY A 443 26.30 -19.36 9.11
N ALA A 444 27.32 -18.76 8.49
CA ALA A 444 27.16 -18.07 7.23
C ALA A 444 26.98 -19.08 6.11
N SER A 445 25.97 -18.89 5.26
CA SER A 445 25.65 -19.81 4.17
C SER A 445 25.30 -18.99 2.90
N PRO A 446 26.26 -18.70 2.03
CA PRO A 446 25.99 -18.16 0.69
C PRO A 446 25.21 -19.21 -0.10
N ARG A 447 24.20 -18.72 -0.85
CA ARG A 447 23.34 -19.56 -1.68
C ARG A 447 23.16 -18.93 -3.05
N LEU A 448 23.47 -19.68 -4.10
CA LEU A 448 23.24 -19.27 -5.48
C LEU A 448 22.01 -20.01 -6.02
N THR A 449 21.04 -19.26 -6.52
CA THR A 449 19.87 -19.82 -7.22
C THR A 449 19.87 -19.33 -8.65
N ILE A 450 19.62 -20.24 -9.56
CA ILE A 450 19.52 -19.99 -11.01
C ILE A 450 18.23 -20.63 -11.52
N ARG A 451 17.47 -19.92 -12.34
CA ARG A 451 16.28 -20.44 -13.02
C ARG A 451 16.20 -19.96 -14.46
N SER A 452 15.42 -20.64 -15.29
CA SER A 452 15.06 -20.13 -16.60
C SER A 452 14.15 -18.92 -16.45
N GLY A 453 14.44 -17.84 -17.17
CA GLY A 453 13.66 -16.61 -17.15
C GLY A 453 12.41 -16.69 -18.05
N GLU A 454 11.55 -15.68 -17.98
CA GLU A 454 10.34 -15.59 -18.83
C GLU A 454 10.70 -15.50 -20.32
N SER A 455 11.82 -14.86 -20.66
CA SER A 455 12.36 -14.81 -22.03
C SER A 455 12.80 -16.17 -22.56
N PHE A 456 13.02 -17.16 -21.71
CA PHE A 456 13.23 -18.56 -22.14
C PHE A 456 11.89 -19.22 -22.48
N SER A 457 10.95 -19.16 -21.54
CA SER A 457 9.58 -19.65 -21.73
C SER A 457 8.64 -19.02 -20.68
N PRO A 458 7.54 -18.41 -21.10
CA PRO A 458 6.53 -17.91 -20.17
C PRO A 458 5.73 -19.03 -19.49
N ASN A 459 5.73 -20.22 -20.07
CA ASN A 459 4.94 -21.35 -19.61
C ASN A 459 5.74 -22.37 -18.79
N PHE A 460 7.04 -22.40 -18.97
CA PHE A 460 7.88 -23.46 -18.36
C PHE A 460 9.09 -22.84 -17.66
N THR A 461 9.29 -23.21 -16.41
CA THR A 461 10.43 -22.76 -15.61
C THR A 461 11.15 -23.96 -14.99
N VAL A 462 12.45 -24.01 -15.17
CA VAL A 462 13.36 -24.94 -14.48
C VAL A 462 14.35 -24.11 -13.68
N GLY A 463 14.52 -24.46 -12.41
CA GLY A 463 15.47 -23.76 -11.55
C GLY A 463 16.14 -24.71 -10.55
N GLY A 464 17.26 -24.27 -10.02
CA GLY A 464 17.97 -24.95 -8.96
C GLY A 464 18.80 -24.00 -8.13
N TYR A 465 19.16 -24.46 -6.94
CA TYR A 465 20.03 -23.70 -6.05
C TYR A 465 21.04 -24.61 -5.38
N TYR A 466 22.16 -23.99 -5.01
CA TYR A 466 23.18 -24.60 -4.16
C TYR A 466 23.68 -23.56 -3.16
N GLY A 467 23.82 -24.01 -1.91
CA GLY A 467 24.37 -23.21 -0.82
C GLY A 467 25.30 -24.02 0.05
N TYR A 468 26.26 -23.34 0.67
CA TYR A 468 27.23 -23.94 1.56
C TYR A 468 27.31 -23.17 2.87
N GLY A 469 26.99 -23.86 3.98
CA GLY A 469 27.11 -23.32 5.33
C GLY A 469 28.48 -23.63 5.88
N PHE A 470 29.22 -22.62 6.31
CA PHE A 470 30.63 -22.75 6.74
C PHE A 470 30.83 -23.36 8.13
N LYS A 471 29.76 -23.64 8.86
CA LYS A 471 29.86 -24.13 10.21
C LYS A 471 29.96 -25.67 10.25
N ASP A 472 31.01 -26.20 10.88
CA ASP A 472 31.19 -27.62 11.06
C ASP A 472 30.06 -28.25 11.85
N GLN A 473 29.65 -29.42 11.44
CA GLN A 473 28.60 -30.21 12.06
C GLN A 473 29.19 -31.24 13.00
N TYR A 474 28.76 -31.18 14.26
CA TYR A 474 29.15 -32.12 15.31
C TYR A 474 27.93 -32.87 15.84
N TYR A 475 28.06 -34.14 16.08
CA TYR A 475 27.09 -34.97 16.77
C TYR A 475 27.82 -35.77 17.85
N ASN A 476 27.37 -35.69 19.11
CA ASN A 476 28.01 -36.28 20.26
C ASN A 476 29.53 -36.01 20.31
N ASN A 477 29.93 -34.77 20.10
CA ASN A 477 31.33 -34.31 20.01
C ASN A 477 32.18 -34.93 18.89
N THR A 478 31.59 -35.67 17.99
CA THR A 478 32.26 -36.20 16.81
C THR A 478 31.94 -35.30 15.60
N LEU A 479 32.99 -34.88 14.87
CA LEU A 479 32.84 -34.15 13.63
C LEU A 479 32.22 -35.04 12.57
N ILE A 480 31.02 -34.69 12.07
CA ILE A 480 30.31 -35.44 11.05
C ILE A 480 30.65 -34.88 9.66
N SER A 481 30.68 -33.57 9.50
CA SER A 481 31.05 -32.93 8.25
C SER A 481 31.63 -31.54 8.47
N ASN A 482 32.52 -31.14 7.56
CA ASN A 482 33.05 -29.79 7.48
C ASN A 482 32.04 -28.95 6.68
N GLY A 483 31.15 -28.25 7.40
CA GLY A 483 30.09 -27.47 6.79
C GLY A 483 28.79 -28.23 6.47
N LEU A 484 27.83 -27.55 5.93
CA LEU A 484 26.49 -28.06 5.60
C LEU A 484 26.09 -27.65 4.18
N HIS A 485 25.66 -28.60 3.40
CA HIS A 485 25.21 -28.37 2.03
C HIS A 485 23.71 -28.18 1.97
N SER A 486 23.27 -27.13 1.26
CA SER A 486 21.88 -26.91 0.93
C SER A 486 21.72 -26.89 -0.60
N TYR A 487 20.83 -27.69 -1.13
CA TYR A 487 20.60 -27.77 -2.57
C TYR A 487 19.17 -28.15 -2.89
N GLY A 488 18.74 -27.81 -4.09
CA GLY A 488 17.40 -28.13 -4.55
C GLY A 488 17.14 -27.69 -5.96
N GLY A 489 15.96 -28.07 -6.45
CA GLY A 489 15.51 -27.66 -7.77
C GLY A 489 14.01 -27.71 -7.89
N ASN A 490 13.50 -27.01 -8.88
CA ASN A 490 12.10 -26.99 -9.19
C ASN A 490 11.84 -26.95 -10.69
N ILE A 491 10.76 -27.61 -11.09
CA ILE A 491 10.20 -27.58 -12.43
C ILE A 491 8.78 -27.09 -12.28
N GLN A 492 8.39 -26.08 -13.08
CA GLN A 492 7.05 -25.54 -13.07
C GLN A 492 6.52 -25.43 -14.49
N TRP A 493 5.31 -25.87 -14.68
CA TRP A 493 4.56 -25.72 -15.93
C TRP A 493 3.31 -24.90 -15.67
N ARG A 494 3.17 -23.77 -16.42
CA ARG A 494 2.05 -22.84 -16.38
C ARG A 494 1.22 -23.02 -17.64
N PHE A 495 -0.09 -23.18 -17.48
CA PHE A 495 -0.98 -23.43 -18.60
C PHE A 495 -2.33 -22.73 -18.42
N GLY A 496 -3.16 -22.80 -19.45
CA GLY A 496 -4.43 -22.07 -19.53
C GLY A 496 -4.28 -20.63 -20.03
N PRO A 497 -5.40 -19.95 -20.33
CA PRO A 497 -5.40 -18.62 -20.95
C PRO A 497 -4.65 -17.57 -20.10
N THR A 498 -4.81 -17.65 -18.78
CA THR A 498 -4.19 -16.72 -17.84
C THR A 498 -2.84 -17.21 -17.29
N ARG A 499 -2.38 -18.40 -17.68
CA ARG A 499 -1.16 -19.05 -17.14
C ARG A 499 -1.15 -19.19 -15.61
N ARG A 500 -2.34 -19.25 -14.99
CA ARG A 500 -2.52 -19.35 -13.53
C ARG A 500 -2.87 -20.76 -13.05
N ASN A 501 -2.89 -21.71 -13.96
CA ASN A 501 -2.80 -23.15 -13.62
C ASN A 501 -1.33 -23.51 -13.58
N ILE A 502 -0.82 -23.93 -12.43
CA ILE A 502 0.59 -24.22 -12.24
C ILE A 502 0.73 -25.64 -11.70
N LEU A 503 1.44 -26.46 -12.43
CA LEU A 503 1.94 -27.75 -11.94
C LEU A 503 3.42 -27.61 -11.63
N SER A 504 3.84 -28.01 -10.43
CA SER A 504 5.24 -27.91 -10.02
C SER A 504 5.72 -29.19 -9.32
N ILE A 505 6.97 -29.52 -9.57
CA ILE A 505 7.70 -30.55 -8.84
C ILE A 505 8.93 -29.87 -8.24
N THR A 506 9.11 -30.05 -6.93
CA THR A 506 10.19 -29.42 -6.20
C THR A 506 10.95 -30.48 -5.39
N TYR A 507 12.27 -30.40 -5.42
CA TYR A 507 13.16 -31.08 -4.49
C TYR A 507 13.96 -30.07 -3.70
N ASP A 508 13.94 -30.18 -2.37
CA ASP A 508 14.67 -29.31 -1.45
C ASP A 508 15.46 -30.12 -0.43
N HIS A 509 16.73 -29.79 -0.24
CA HIS A 509 17.54 -30.19 0.88
C HIS A 509 18.14 -28.95 1.53
N LYS A 510 17.52 -28.47 2.61
CA LYS A 510 17.86 -27.19 3.23
C LYS A 510 17.51 -27.14 4.71
N THR A 511 18.08 -26.15 5.39
CA THR A 511 17.65 -25.83 6.75
C THR A 511 16.32 -25.09 6.74
N GLU A 512 15.47 -25.40 7.70
CA GLU A 512 14.18 -24.77 7.89
C GLU A 512 13.87 -24.59 9.37
N ARG A 513 13.07 -23.57 9.67
CA ARG A 513 12.61 -23.33 11.05
C ARG A 513 11.60 -24.38 11.46
N VAL A 514 11.71 -24.89 12.68
CA VAL A 514 10.71 -25.82 13.25
C VAL A 514 9.36 -25.11 13.39
N GLY A 515 8.29 -25.79 13.00
CA GLY A 515 6.94 -25.24 13.05
C GLY A 515 6.66 -24.15 11.99
N HIS A 516 7.51 -24.04 10.96
CA HIS A 516 7.23 -23.17 9.84
C HIS A 516 5.87 -23.50 9.20
N ASP A 517 5.06 -22.50 9.01
CA ASP A 517 3.77 -22.64 8.32
C ASP A 517 3.92 -22.09 6.90
N ASP A 518 3.81 -22.97 5.91
CA ASP A 518 3.86 -22.65 4.47
C ASP A 518 2.57 -21.97 3.98
N SER A 519 1.69 -21.51 4.86
CA SER A 519 0.44 -20.85 4.50
C SER A 519 0.70 -19.52 3.74
N ASP A 520 0.02 -19.35 2.62
CA ASP A 520 0.15 -18.15 1.78
C ASP A 520 -0.25 -16.86 2.49
N ILE A 521 -1.06 -16.93 3.54
CA ILE A 521 -1.54 -15.73 4.25
C ILE A 521 -0.39 -14.90 4.81
N TYR A 522 0.65 -15.56 5.26
CA TYR A 522 1.83 -14.90 5.81
C TYR A 522 2.73 -14.32 4.72
N ALA A 523 2.73 -14.92 3.54
CA ALA A 523 3.45 -14.36 2.39
C ALA A 523 2.74 -13.11 1.85
N GLU A 524 1.41 -13.08 1.87
CA GLU A 524 0.61 -11.96 1.38
C GLU A 524 0.63 -10.73 2.28
N SER A 525 0.65 -10.93 3.60
CA SER A 525 0.77 -9.81 4.55
C SER A 525 2.08 -9.04 4.40
N ARG A 526 3.05 -9.62 3.73
CA ARG A 526 4.41 -9.10 3.54
C ARG A 526 4.60 -8.25 2.28
N VAL A 527 3.67 -8.29 1.33
CA VAL A 527 3.83 -7.60 0.04
C VAL A 527 3.87 -6.08 0.18
N ASN A 528 3.18 -5.53 1.18
CA ASN A 528 3.19 -4.09 1.45
C ASN A 528 4.40 -3.62 2.27
N ASP A 529 5.12 -4.56 2.87
CA ASP A 529 6.34 -4.25 3.59
C ASP A 529 7.53 -4.37 2.61
N ILE A 530 8.45 -3.43 2.65
CA ILE A 530 9.77 -3.58 2.02
C ILE A 530 10.54 -4.63 2.85
N GLU A 531 9.90 -5.73 3.14
CA GLU A 531 10.36 -6.80 4.01
C GLU A 531 11.61 -7.49 3.48
N HIS A 532 11.76 -7.45 2.15
CA HIS A 532 12.95 -7.99 1.52
C HIS A 532 14.21 -7.20 1.93
N ILE A 533 14.08 -5.89 2.18
CA ILE A 533 15.16 -5.09 2.78
C ILE A 533 15.30 -5.42 4.27
N GLY A 534 14.18 -5.60 4.99
CA GLY A 534 14.17 -6.04 6.38
C GLY A 534 14.82 -7.41 6.56
N ASN A 535 14.57 -8.36 5.66
CA ASN A 535 15.21 -9.67 5.66
C ASN A 535 16.73 -9.60 5.46
N ALA A 536 17.25 -8.64 4.72
CA ALA A 536 18.68 -8.38 4.62
C ALA A 536 19.30 -8.00 5.98
N TRP A 537 18.56 -7.28 6.83
CA TRP A 537 18.98 -6.98 8.21
C TRP A 537 18.76 -8.16 9.16
N VAL A 538 17.77 -9.02 8.90
CA VAL A 538 17.53 -10.27 9.60
C VAL A 538 18.65 -11.29 9.38
N MET A 539 19.48 -11.11 8.34
CA MET A 539 20.69 -11.93 8.13
C MET A 539 21.67 -11.89 9.31
N LEU A 540 21.62 -10.87 10.14
CA LEU A 540 22.41 -10.78 11.37
C LEU A 540 21.84 -11.63 12.52
N TYR A 541 20.61 -12.13 12.37
CA TYR A 541 19.95 -12.92 13.38
C TYR A 541 20.20 -14.42 13.15
N ARG A 542 20.59 -15.14 14.20
CA ARG A 542 20.93 -16.57 14.15
C ARG A 542 19.84 -17.41 14.83
N PRO A 543 18.79 -17.87 14.10
CA PRO A 543 17.76 -18.71 14.71
C PRO A 543 18.36 -20.04 15.20
N VAL A 544 17.98 -20.43 16.42
CA VAL A 544 18.42 -21.68 17.07
C VAL A 544 17.54 -22.86 16.65
N SER A 545 16.25 -22.61 16.49
CA SER A 545 15.23 -23.64 16.22
C SER A 545 15.14 -23.96 14.72
N VAL A 546 16.19 -24.47 14.14
CA VAL A 546 16.26 -24.94 12.75
C VAL A 546 16.60 -26.40 12.70
N HIS A 547 16.02 -27.11 11.73
CA HIS A 547 16.38 -28.50 11.39
C HIS A 547 16.75 -28.58 9.91
N MET A 548 17.47 -29.61 9.55
CA MET A 548 17.68 -29.95 8.16
C MET A 548 16.48 -30.74 7.65
N ARG A 549 15.99 -30.40 6.49
CA ARG A 549 14.87 -31.06 5.82
C ARG A 549 15.20 -31.43 4.38
N GLY A 550 15.00 -32.71 4.03
CA GLY A 550 14.98 -33.15 2.64
C GLY A 550 13.53 -33.40 2.21
N ARG A 551 13.04 -32.72 1.15
CA ARG A 551 11.63 -32.78 0.70
C ARG A 551 11.53 -32.95 -0.80
N ILE A 552 10.63 -33.84 -1.23
CA ILE A 552 10.12 -33.92 -2.61
C ILE A 552 8.64 -33.56 -2.52
N ALA A 553 8.20 -32.67 -3.40
CA ALA A 553 6.81 -32.23 -3.45
C ALA A 553 6.31 -32.09 -4.87
N ALA A 554 5.07 -32.51 -5.11
CA ALA A 554 4.32 -32.24 -6.32
C ALA A 554 3.10 -31.40 -5.99
N GLN A 555 2.96 -30.24 -6.63
CA GLN A 555 1.92 -29.28 -6.34
C GLN A 555 1.15 -28.91 -7.62
N TYR A 556 -0.15 -28.83 -7.49
CA TYR A 556 -1.03 -28.15 -8.43
C TYR A 556 -1.64 -26.92 -7.80
N GLN A 557 -1.60 -25.79 -8.51
CA GLN A 557 -2.21 -24.53 -8.12
C GLN A 557 -3.15 -24.05 -9.21
N TYR A 558 -4.33 -23.60 -8.80
CA TYR A 558 -5.29 -22.88 -9.63
C TYR A 558 -5.60 -21.54 -9.01
N GLU A 559 -5.56 -20.47 -9.82
CA GLU A 559 -5.77 -19.12 -9.34
C GLU A 559 -6.60 -18.29 -10.31
N LYS A 560 -7.63 -17.63 -9.76
CA LYS A 560 -8.43 -16.61 -10.45
C LYS A 560 -8.70 -15.44 -9.51
N PRO A 561 -9.19 -14.28 -9.99
CA PRO A 561 -9.60 -13.19 -9.11
C PRO A 561 -10.53 -13.70 -8.01
N GLY A 562 -10.21 -13.40 -6.75
CA GLY A 562 -11.00 -13.80 -5.59
C GLY A 562 -10.84 -15.24 -5.10
N PHE A 563 -10.15 -16.12 -5.83
CA PHE A 563 -10.03 -17.53 -5.46
C PHE A 563 -8.66 -18.10 -5.84
N LYS A 564 -8.02 -18.78 -4.89
CA LYS A 564 -6.81 -19.57 -5.13
C LYS A 564 -6.95 -20.93 -4.43
N PHE A 565 -6.57 -21.95 -5.11
CA PHE A 565 -6.54 -23.33 -4.60
C PHE A 565 -5.17 -23.93 -4.86
N LYS A 566 -4.63 -24.61 -3.86
CA LYS A 566 -3.43 -25.43 -3.98
C LYS A 566 -3.67 -26.82 -3.40
N ILE A 567 -3.12 -27.80 -4.05
CA ILE A 567 -2.97 -29.15 -3.52
C ILE A 567 -1.51 -29.57 -3.65
N ASN A 568 -0.93 -30.07 -2.58
CA ASN A 568 0.49 -30.40 -2.49
C ASN A 568 0.66 -31.78 -1.86
N ALA A 569 1.14 -32.73 -2.63
CA ALA A 569 1.54 -34.04 -2.16
C ALA A 569 3.05 -34.05 -1.95
N PHE A 570 3.51 -34.46 -0.77
CA PHE A 570 4.92 -34.41 -0.45
C PHE A 570 5.39 -35.59 0.40
N THR A 571 6.67 -35.87 0.30
CA THR A 571 7.43 -36.68 1.26
C THR A 571 8.64 -35.87 1.73
N GLN A 572 8.90 -35.89 3.03
CA GLN A 572 10.01 -35.19 3.60
C GLN A 572 10.66 -35.99 4.74
N ASN A 573 11.97 -35.86 4.84
CA ASN A 573 12.75 -36.35 5.98
C ASN A 573 13.22 -35.15 6.80
N ILE A 574 12.97 -35.20 8.10
CA ILE A 574 13.41 -34.19 9.06
C ILE A 574 14.49 -34.80 9.93
N TYR A 575 15.68 -34.19 9.90
CA TYR A 575 16.86 -34.72 10.51
C TYR A 575 17.10 -34.13 11.91
N ALA A 576 17.52 -35.00 12.84
CA ALA A 576 17.98 -34.58 14.16
C ALA A 576 19.24 -33.71 14.06
N ASN A 577 19.39 -32.80 15.00
CA ASN A 577 20.61 -32.03 15.17
C ASN A 577 20.84 -31.71 16.65
N ARG A 578 22.01 -31.16 16.98
CA ARG A 578 22.38 -30.86 18.38
C ARG A 578 21.43 -29.88 19.11
N PHE A 579 20.68 -29.07 18.38
CA PHE A 579 19.70 -28.12 18.95
C PHE A 579 18.33 -28.73 19.11
N ILE A 580 17.99 -29.68 18.23
CA ILE A 580 16.70 -30.35 18.16
C ILE A 580 16.92 -31.84 18.02
N PRO A 581 17.24 -32.53 19.13
CA PRO A 581 17.35 -33.98 19.16
C PRO A 581 16.00 -34.63 18.94
N LEU A 582 15.93 -35.72 18.22
CA LEU A 582 14.72 -36.50 18.01
C LEU A 582 14.81 -37.75 18.87
N ILE A 583 14.01 -37.85 19.92
CA ILE A 583 14.03 -38.93 20.89
C ILE A 583 12.71 -39.71 20.82
N HIS A 584 12.76 -40.97 20.42
CA HIS A 584 11.61 -41.87 20.40
C HIS A 584 11.75 -42.96 21.44
N LYS A 585 10.80 -43.04 22.41
CA LYS A 585 10.83 -44.03 23.50
C LYS A 585 12.19 -44.12 24.19
N GLY A 586 12.81 -42.99 24.49
CA GLY A 586 14.09 -42.89 25.18
C GLY A 586 15.34 -43.13 24.32
N ALA A 587 15.20 -43.45 23.03
CA ALA A 587 16.32 -43.64 22.12
C ALA A 587 16.35 -42.50 21.09
N GLU A 588 17.56 -42.02 20.79
CA GLU A 588 17.77 -41.03 19.72
C GLU A 588 17.53 -41.67 18.33
N VAL A 589 16.85 -40.94 17.47
CA VAL A 589 16.62 -41.32 16.07
C VAL A 589 17.20 -40.26 15.15
N PRO A 590 17.87 -40.65 14.04
CA PRO A 590 18.56 -39.68 13.17
C PRO A 590 17.62 -38.80 12.36
N TYR A 591 16.43 -39.31 12.04
CA TYR A 591 15.40 -38.59 11.32
C TYR A 591 14.03 -39.28 11.49
N TYR A 592 12.97 -38.55 11.10
CA TYR A 592 11.67 -39.16 10.81
C TYR A 592 11.19 -38.74 9.42
N SER A 593 10.41 -39.57 8.79
CA SER A 593 9.78 -39.29 7.50
C SER A 593 8.36 -38.84 7.72
N HIS A 594 7.94 -37.83 6.95
CA HIS A 594 6.58 -37.32 6.93
C HIS A 594 6.08 -37.32 5.47
N ILE A 595 5.08 -38.13 5.19
CA ILE A 595 4.40 -38.17 3.90
C ILE A 595 3.06 -37.46 4.09
N GLY A 596 2.75 -36.51 3.27
CA GLY A 596 1.56 -35.65 3.47
C GLY A 596 0.88 -35.23 2.18
N LEU A 597 -0.41 -34.98 2.34
CA LEU A 597 -1.22 -34.28 1.35
C LEU A 597 -1.80 -33.04 2.02
N ARG A 598 -1.50 -31.86 1.46
CA ARG A 598 -1.99 -30.58 1.97
C ARG A 598 -2.80 -29.85 0.91
N THR A 599 -3.90 -29.26 1.33
CA THR A 599 -4.75 -28.37 0.53
C THR A 599 -4.81 -27.01 1.18
N ASP A 600 -4.74 -25.97 0.36
CA ASP A 600 -4.87 -24.59 0.77
C ASP A 600 -5.89 -23.89 -0.13
N PHE A 601 -6.87 -23.22 0.48
CA PHE A 601 -7.86 -22.39 -0.20
C PHE A 601 -7.69 -20.95 0.26
N ARG A 602 -7.72 -20.03 -0.69
CA ARG A 602 -7.77 -18.61 -0.45
C ARG A 602 -9.01 -18.01 -1.08
N LEU A 603 -9.76 -17.26 -0.30
CA LEU A 603 -11.00 -16.60 -0.69
C LEU A 603 -10.87 -15.11 -0.43
N SER A 604 -11.16 -14.28 -1.42
CA SER A 604 -11.24 -12.84 -1.26
C SER A 604 -12.35 -12.27 -2.13
N TRP A 605 -12.99 -11.20 -1.66
CA TRP A 605 -14.09 -10.55 -2.36
C TRP A 605 -13.70 -9.12 -2.74
N GLN A 606 -13.94 -8.74 -3.98
CA GLN A 606 -13.65 -7.40 -4.52
C GLN A 606 -12.21 -6.92 -4.23
N GLN A 607 -11.26 -7.84 -4.27
CA GLN A 607 -9.84 -7.53 -4.13
C GLN A 607 -9.21 -7.36 -5.50
N SER A 608 -8.58 -6.21 -5.71
CA SER A 608 -7.76 -5.97 -6.90
C SER A 608 -6.42 -6.69 -6.78
N SER A 609 -5.88 -7.11 -7.90
CA SER A 609 -4.56 -7.75 -7.97
C SER A 609 -3.81 -7.31 -9.21
N LEU A 610 -2.49 -7.32 -9.13
CA LEU A 610 -1.57 -7.07 -10.23
C LEU A 610 -0.92 -8.40 -10.61
N ASP A 611 -0.96 -8.75 -11.90
CA ASP A 611 -0.20 -9.87 -12.42
C ASP A 611 1.17 -9.36 -12.84
N TYR A 612 2.23 -9.73 -12.12
CA TYR A 612 3.58 -9.28 -12.39
C TYR A 612 4.49 -10.50 -12.60
N PHE A 613 4.94 -10.70 -13.82
CA PHE A 613 5.73 -11.86 -14.22
C PHE A 613 5.11 -13.19 -13.73
N PHE A 614 5.84 -13.91 -12.91
CA PHE A 614 5.41 -15.19 -12.36
C PHE A 614 4.54 -15.05 -11.10
N HIS A 615 4.34 -13.84 -10.58
CA HIS A 615 3.67 -13.58 -9.31
C HIS A 615 2.37 -12.80 -9.52
N ARG A 616 1.43 -13.00 -8.60
CA ARG A 616 0.28 -12.10 -8.44
C ARG A 616 0.45 -11.31 -7.15
N ILE A 617 0.42 -10.00 -7.27
CA ILE A 617 0.46 -9.08 -6.15
C ILE A 617 -0.98 -8.72 -5.82
N TYR A 618 -1.41 -9.04 -4.60
CA TYR A 618 -2.74 -8.69 -4.12
C TYR A 618 -2.69 -7.30 -3.49
N LEU A 619 -3.65 -6.45 -3.88
CA LEU A 619 -3.80 -5.12 -3.33
C LEU A 619 -4.75 -5.14 -2.13
N ALA A 620 -4.97 -3.96 -1.51
CA ALA A 620 -5.88 -3.85 -0.38
C ALA A 620 -7.26 -4.42 -0.70
N SER A 621 -7.85 -5.15 0.23
CA SER A 621 -9.17 -5.74 0.10
C SER A 621 -10.19 -4.97 0.91
N LYS A 622 -11.38 -4.75 0.36
CA LYS A 622 -12.51 -4.16 1.08
C LYS A 622 -13.10 -5.12 2.11
N TYR A 623 -13.00 -6.42 1.86
CA TYR A 623 -13.55 -7.48 2.71
C TYR A 623 -12.43 -8.33 3.30
N PRO A 624 -12.67 -9.11 4.36
CA PRO A 624 -11.69 -10.05 4.86
C PRO A 624 -11.21 -11.03 3.80
N VAL A 625 -9.92 -11.31 3.81
CA VAL A 625 -9.32 -12.40 3.05
C VAL A 625 -9.26 -13.61 3.96
N VAL A 626 -9.80 -14.74 3.50
CA VAL A 626 -9.92 -15.97 4.28
C VAL A 626 -9.07 -17.06 3.65
N HIS A 627 -8.27 -17.73 4.48
CA HIS A 627 -7.51 -18.91 4.08
C HIS A 627 -7.96 -20.11 4.90
N LEU A 628 -8.12 -21.24 4.22
CA LEU A 628 -8.41 -22.53 4.82
C LEU A 628 -7.30 -23.50 4.44
N THR A 629 -6.76 -24.20 5.41
CA THR A 629 -5.72 -25.21 5.19
C THR A 629 -6.14 -26.53 5.79
N ALA A 630 -5.85 -27.61 5.10
CA ALA A 630 -6.02 -28.97 5.61
C ALA A 630 -4.85 -29.83 5.16
N GLU A 631 -4.29 -30.60 6.09
CA GLU A 631 -3.17 -31.50 5.84
C GLU A 631 -3.45 -32.86 6.49
N GLY A 632 -3.30 -33.92 5.73
CA GLY A 632 -3.23 -35.28 6.21
C GLY A 632 -1.78 -35.74 6.17
N GLY A 633 -1.24 -36.25 7.29
CA GLY A 633 0.15 -36.64 7.41
C GLY A 633 0.30 -38.07 7.93
N TYR A 634 1.22 -38.83 7.30
CA TYR A 634 1.68 -40.13 7.73
C TYR A 634 3.15 -40.01 8.18
N ILE A 635 3.40 -40.38 9.42
CA ILE A 635 4.70 -40.33 10.05
C ILE A 635 5.30 -41.73 10.07
N LYS A 636 6.59 -41.82 9.70
CA LYS A 636 7.39 -43.03 9.83
C LYS A 636 8.68 -42.70 10.57
N ILE A 637 8.91 -43.34 11.69
CA ILE A 637 10.17 -43.32 12.42
C ILE A 637 10.93 -44.63 12.11
N PRO A 638 12.19 -44.56 11.66
CA PRO A 638 12.95 -45.78 11.35
C PRO A 638 13.24 -46.57 12.61
N ALA A 639 13.54 -47.85 12.44
CA ALA A 639 14.05 -48.70 13.49
C ALA A 639 15.33 -48.12 14.09
N SER A 640 15.49 -48.25 15.41
CA SER A 640 16.72 -47.93 16.13
C SER A 640 17.24 -49.17 16.84
N SER A 641 18.44 -49.13 17.42
CA SER A 641 18.98 -50.20 18.19
C SER A 641 18.09 -50.69 19.37
N ALA A 642 17.20 -49.83 19.82
CA ALA A 642 16.33 -50.07 20.97
C ALA A 642 14.82 -50.15 20.62
N ASN A 643 14.40 -49.76 19.42
CA ASN A 643 12.99 -49.64 19.06
C ASN A 643 12.71 -50.17 17.64
N GLU A 644 11.56 -50.80 17.47
CA GLU A 644 11.02 -51.15 16.15
C GLU A 644 10.55 -49.95 15.38
N PRO A 645 10.35 -50.04 14.06
CA PRO A 645 9.81 -48.94 13.26
C PRO A 645 8.43 -48.54 13.81
N TYR A 646 8.16 -47.22 13.86
CA TYR A 646 6.90 -46.68 14.34
C TYR A 646 6.19 -45.92 13.23
N HIS A 647 4.86 -46.05 13.16
CA HIS A 647 4.03 -45.39 12.17
C HIS A 647 2.85 -44.71 12.85
N SER A 648 2.44 -43.53 12.35
CA SER A 648 1.28 -42.84 12.83
C SER A 648 0.63 -41.96 11.79
N LEU A 649 -0.64 -41.60 12.02
CA LEU A 649 -1.42 -40.67 11.20
C LEU A 649 -1.84 -39.45 12.03
N PHE A 650 -1.86 -38.32 11.37
CA PHE A 650 -2.41 -37.10 11.95
C PHE A 650 -3.10 -36.24 10.89
N GLY A 651 -3.96 -35.32 11.34
CA GLY A 651 -4.55 -34.25 10.54
C GLY A 651 -4.23 -32.89 11.13
N LYS A 652 -3.93 -31.92 10.29
CA LYS A 652 -3.73 -30.53 10.68
C LYS A 652 -4.68 -29.65 9.89
N PHE A 653 -5.43 -28.79 10.57
CA PHE A 653 -6.42 -27.89 10.00
C PHE A 653 -6.13 -26.46 10.43
N GLY A 654 -6.36 -25.50 9.54
CA GLY A 654 -6.16 -24.10 9.85
C GLY A 654 -7.19 -23.22 9.16
N ILE A 655 -7.66 -22.21 9.88
CA ILE A 655 -8.52 -21.15 9.38
C ILE A 655 -7.84 -19.84 9.74
N TYR A 656 -7.70 -18.98 8.76
CA TYR A 656 -7.09 -17.67 8.91
C TYR A 656 -7.96 -16.62 8.23
N ALA A 657 -8.10 -15.46 8.85
CA ALA A 657 -8.80 -14.32 8.26
C ALA A 657 -8.06 -13.04 8.60
N GLN A 658 -7.86 -12.18 7.61
CA GLN A 658 -7.23 -10.88 7.83
C GLN A 658 -7.93 -9.78 7.03
N GLN A 659 -7.87 -8.56 7.55
CA GLN A 659 -8.39 -7.39 6.85
C GLN A 659 -7.70 -6.11 7.34
N HIS A 660 -7.52 -5.16 6.41
CA HIS A 660 -7.22 -3.77 6.68
C HIS A 660 -8.50 -2.96 6.53
N THR A 661 -8.99 -2.39 7.62
CA THR A 661 -10.25 -1.63 7.62
C THR A 661 -9.97 -0.18 7.97
N ALA A 662 -10.39 0.75 7.11
CA ALA A 662 -10.39 2.16 7.44
C ALA A 662 -11.57 2.47 8.35
N LEU A 663 -11.30 2.98 9.54
CA LEU A 663 -12.27 3.52 10.46
C LEU A 663 -12.29 5.04 10.36
N GLY A 664 -13.38 5.69 10.83
CA GLY A 664 -13.46 7.14 10.87
C GLY A 664 -12.27 7.81 11.55
N PHE A 665 -11.67 7.14 12.51
CA PHE A 665 -10.58 7.63 13.37
C PHE A 665 -9.20 7.01 13.11
N GLY A 666 -9.03 6.18 12.07
CA GLY A 666 -7.75 5.54 11.77
C GLY A 666 -7.91 4.31 10.88
N LYS A 667 -6.89 3.49 10.87
CA LYS A 667 -6.87 2.17 10.22
C LYS A 667 -6.72 1.09 11.27
N ILE A 668 -7.46 0.01 11.12
CA ILE A 668 -7.26 -1.20 11.91
C ILE A 668 -6.81 -2.31 10.98
N HIS A 669 -5.73 -2.97 11.33
CA HIS A 669 -5.32 -4.23 10.74
C HIS A 669 -5.51 -5.33 11.77
N TRP A 670 -6.23 -6.36 11.42
CA TRP A 670 -6.43 -7.51 12.29
C TRP A 670 -6.23 -8.81 11.53
N MET A 671 -5.72 -9.80 12.22
CA MET A 671 -5.63 -11.17 11.75
C MET A 671 -6.09 -12.11 12.85
N LEU A 672 -7.06 -12.94 12.51
CA LEU A 672 -7.58 -14.03 13.32
C LEU A 672 -7.08 -15.35 12.74
N GLN A 673 -6.64 -16.26 13.59
CA GLN A 673 -6.27 -17.61 13.20
C GLN A 673 -6.76 -18.64 14.20
N ALA A 674 -7.12 -19.81 13.70
CA ALA A 674 -7.46 -20.97 14.50
C ALA A 674 -6.89 -22.23 13.83
N ASN A 675 -6.23 -23.08 14.61
CA ASN A 675 -5.58 -24.26 14.11
C ASN A 675 -5.86 -25.44 15.03
N ALA A 676 -5.95 -26.63 14.44
CA ALA A 676 -6.13 -27.89 15.16
C ALA A 676 -5.22 -28.97 14.59
N VAL A 677 -4.60 -29.75 15.48
CA VAL A 677 -3.88 -30.98 15.14
C VAL A 677 -4.53 -32.14 15.86
N VAL A 678 -4.93 -33.15 15.11
CA VAL A 678 -5.59 -34.35 15.61
C VAL A 678 -4.80 -35.59 15.17
N GLY A 679 -4.95 -36.68 15.89
CA GLY A 679 -4.19 -37.91 15.61
C GLY A 679 -2.86 -37.97 16.37
N ASN A 680 -1.85 -38.66 15.86
CA ASN A 680 -0.54 -38.84 16.49
C ASN A 680 0.52 -38.09 15.69
N ALA A 681 0.71 -36.80 16.02
CA ALA A 681 1.70 -35.94 15.39
C ALA A 681 2.97 -35.80 16.23
N PRO A 682 4.17 -35.81 15.64
CA PRO A 682 5.39 -35.47 16.37
C PRO A 682 5.43 -33.96 16.69
N PHE A 683 6.16 -33.55 17.74
CA PHE A 683 6.18 -32.18 18.18
C PHE A 683 6.53 -31.15 17.08
N PRO A 684 7.42 -31.45 16.10
CA PRO A 684 7.68 -30.47 15.05
C PRO A 684 6.50 -30.21 14.09
N ALA A 685 5.50 -31.11 14.07
CA ALA A 685 4.27 -30.96 13.28
C ALA A 685 3.15 -30.20 14.03
N LEU A 686 3.28 -29.99 15.35
CA LEU A 686 2.33 -29.22 16.15
C LEU A 686 2.29 -27.74 15.70
N VAL A 687 1.25 -27.06 16.12
CA VAL A 687 1.11 -25.62 15.87
C VAL A 687 2.04 -24.87 16.81
N MET A 688 2.87 -24.01 16.25
CA MET A 688 3.73 -23.11 17.00
C MET A 688 3.31 -21.68 16.73
N ALA A 689 3.17 -20.90 17.79
CA ALA A 689 2.88 -19.47 17.68
C ALA A 689 4.01 -18.80 16.89
N ARG A 690 3.64 -18.05 15.84
CA ARG A 690 4.63 -17.30 15.05
C ARG A 690 5.21 -16.16 15.86
N THR A 691 6.49 -15.94 15.70
CA THR A 691 7.20 -14.91 16.45
C THR A 691 8.18 -14.13 15.59
N SER A 692 8.15 -12.81 15.73
CA SER A 692 9.14 -11.88 15.18
C SER A 692 10.27 -11.71 16.18
N ARG A 693 11.30 -12.53 16.07
CA ARG A 693 12.43 -12.60 17.01
C ARG A 693 13.47 -11.50 16.82
N THR A 694 13.43 -10.84 15.67
CA THR A 694 14.32 -9.71 15.37
C THR A 694 13.75 -8.40 15.91
N SER A 695 14.54 -7.34 15.85
CA SER A 695 14.03 -5.98 16.10
C SER A 695 13.07 -5.50 15.03
N TYR A 696 12.97 -6.21 13.88
CA TYR A 696 12.02 -5.92 12.83
C TYR A 696 10.62 -6.44 13.21
N ARG A 697 9.59 -5.61 13.01
CA ARG A 697 8.20 -5.92 13.36
C ARG A 697 7.46 -6.53 12.18
N HIS A 698 6.78 -7.64 12.42
CA HIS A 698 5.76 -8.18 11.54
C HIS A 698 4.40 -8.04 12.23
N ASP A 699 3.42 -7.47 11.56
CA ASP A 699 2.13 -7.16 12.16
C ASP A 699 1.27 -8.43 12.43
N THR A 700 1.63 -9.57 11.85
CA THR A 700 0.95 -10.85 12.00
C THR A 700 1.60 -11.78 13.04
N ASP A 701 2.75 -11.41 13.58
CA ASP A 701 3.55 -12.24 14.47
C ASP A 701 3.52 -11.70 15.91
N PHE A 702 3.64 -12.56 16.88
CA PHE A 702 3.97 -12.14 18.24
C PHE A 702 5.41 -11.59 18.29
N MET A 703 5.61 -10.56 19.08
CA MET A 703 6.85 -9.78 19.03
C MET A 703 7.83 -10.13 20.13
N LEU A 704 7.36 -10.78 21.21
CA LEU A 704 8.13 -11.03 22.42
C LEU A 704 8.27 -12.51 22.79
N LEU A 705 7.63 -13.40 22.03
CA LEU A 705 7.78 -14.85 22.22
C LEU A 705 9.15 -15.33 21.73
N GLY A 706 9.73 -16.27 22.46
CA GLY A 706 10.86 -17.06 22.00
C GLY A 706 10.44 -18.16 21.00
N SER A 707 11.41 -18.73 20.30
CA SER A 707 11.18 -19.89 19.41
C SER A 707 10.61 -21.06 20.18
N MET A 708 9.63 -21.73 19.60
CA MET A 708 8.98 -22.93 20.14
C MET A 708 8.50 -22.75 21.60
N GLU A 709 8.38 -21.51 22.07
CA GLU A 709 7.98 -21.22 23.44
C GLU A 709 6.56 -21.71 23.73
N LEU A 710 5.66 -21.54 22.75
CA LEU A 710 4.26 -21.90 22.88
C LEU A 710 3.87 -22.85 21.75
N MET A 711 3.77 -24.12 22.06
CA MET A 711 3.28 -25.20 21.18
C MET A 711 1.90 -25.63 21.61
N SER A 712 1.07 -26.06 20.65
CA SER A 712 -0.30 -26.47 20.90
C SER A 712 -0.81 -27.43 19.84
N ASN A 713 -1.74 -28.27 20.22
CA ASN A 713 -2.54 -29.02 19.25
C ASN A 713 -3.87 -28.33 18.91
N TYR A 714 -4.39 -27.44 19.78
CA TYR A 714 -5.44 -26.49 19.46
C TYR A 714 -4.93 -25.09 19.74
N TYR A 715 -5.09 -24.20 18.78
CA TYR A 715 -4.52 -22.85 18.84
C TYR A 715 -5.50 -21.84 18.24
N ALA A 716 -5.65 -20.73 18.90
CA ALA A 716 -6.36 -19.57 18.39
C ALA A 716 -5.59 -18.28 18.74
N ALA A 717 -5.51 -17.33 17.82
CA ALA A 717 -4.87 -16.04 18.07
C ALA A 717 -5.52 -14.93 17.30
N LEU A 718 -5.46 -13.73 17.89
CA LEU A 718 -5.82 -12.46 17.28
C LEU A 718 -4.63 -11.52 17.40
N THR A 719 -4.17 -11.00 16.28
CA THR A 719 -3.26 -9.87 16.23
C THR A 719 -4.02 -8.65 15.74
N LEU A 720 -3.81 -7.52 16.40
CA LEU A 720 -4.52 -6.29 16.15
C LEU A 720 -3.55 -5.12 16.21
N ARG A 721 -3.56 -4.31 15.16
CA ARG A 721 -2.88 -3.03 15.08
C ARG A 721 -3.90 -1.95 14.76
N TYR A 722 -3.93 -0.91 15.56
CA TYR A 722 -4.72 0.27 15.31
C TYR A 722 -3.81 1.48 15.11
N GLN A 723 -3.77 2.00 13.91
CA GLN A 723 -3.03 3.20 13.55
C GLN A 723 -4.01 4.39 13.55
N THR A 724 -3.78 5.34 14.42
CA THR A 724 -4.55 6.58 14.47
C THR A 724 -4.17 7.49 13.29
N ARG A 725 -4.86 8.62 13.17
CA ARG A 725 -4.53 9.66 12.20
C ARG A 725 -3.73 10.81 12.79
N GLY A 726 -2.99 10.56 13.88
CA GLY A 726 -2.26 11.60 14.59
C GLY A 726 -3.16 12.42 15.50
N TYR A 727 -4.03 11.77 16.25
CA TYR A 727 -4.95 12.42 17.19
C TYR A 727 -4.25 13.19 18.29
N ILE A 728 -3.13 12.67 18.78
CA ILE A 728 -2.33 13.33 19.82
C ILE A 728 -1.22 14.14 19.16
N PHE A 729 -0.44 13.52 18.28
CA PHE A 729 0.74 14.14 17.69
C PHE A 729 0.40 15.18 16.61
N GLY A 730 -0.75 15.11 15.99
CA GLY A 730 -1.25 16.12 15.06
C GLY A 730 -1.54 17.48 15.74
N TYR A 731 -1.71 17.51 17.05
CA TYR A 731 -1.88 18.77 17.82
C TYR A 731 -0.56 19.34 18.33
N ILE A 732 0.54 18.57 18.33
CA ILE A 732 1.84 19.06 18.79
C ILE A 732 2.53 19.79 17.63
N PRO A 733 2.78 21.12 17.71
CA PRO A 733 3.18 21.94 16.57
C PRO A 733 4.40 21.44 15.78
N TYR A 734 5.44 20.98 16.48
CA TYR A 734 6.65 20.47 15.83
C TYR A 734 6.49 19.05 15.28
N VAL A 735 5.79 18.17 16.01
CA VAL A 735 5.58 16.77 15.63
C VAL A 735 4.62 16.66 14.45
N LYS A 736 3.61 17.52 14.39
CA LYS A 736 2.66 17.62 13.26
C LYS A 736 3.37 17.76 11.90
N LYS A 737 4.49 18.49 11.84
CA LYS A 737 5.24 18.72 10.58
C LYS A 737 5.79 17.41 9.99
N PHE A 738 6.04 16.41 10.81
CA PHE A 738 6.58 15.13 10.39
C PHE A 738 5.49 14.10 10.06
N GLY A 739 4.22 14.42 10.32
CA GLY A 739 3.09 13.55 10.06
C GLY A 739 3.12 12.24 10.86
N ILE A 740 3.80 12.24 12.03
CA ILE A 740 3.90 11.07 12.91
C ILE A 740 2.51 10.72 13.46
N ARG A 741 2.21 9.44 13.50
CA ARG A 741 0.92 8.88 13.95
C ARG A 741 1.15 7.93 15.11
N GLU A 742 0.12 7.77 15.94
CA GLU A 742 0.12 6.80 17.02
C GLU A 742 -0.24 5.41 16.49
N ASP A 743 0.44 4.40 16.99
CA ASP A 743 0.20 2.99 16.73
C ASP A 743 -0.14 2.29 18.04
N LEU A 744 -1.26 1.59 18.09
CA LEU A 744 -1.63 0.72 19.20
C LEU A 744 -1.59 -0.73 18.71
N ILE A 745 -0.97 -1.58 19.49
CA ILE A 745 -0.75 -2.99 19.17
C ILE A 745 -1.36 -3.82 20.29
N PHE A 746 -2.12 -4.82 19.94
CA PHE A 746 -2.68 -5.79 20.87
C PHE A 746 -2.67 -7.17 20.23
N ASN A 747 -1.95 -8.10 20.83
CA ASN A 747 -1.87 -9.48 20.39
C ASN A 747 -2.27 -10.41 21.53
N ILE A 748 -3.16 -11.33 21.24
CA ILE A 748 -3.59 -12.37 22.17
C ILE A 748 -3.56 -13.72 21.47
N GLY A 749 -3.07 -14.72 22.15
CA GLY A 749 -3.09 -16.10 21.68
C GLY A 749 -3.43 -17.06 22.79
N TYR A 750 -4.13 -18.09 22.46
CA TYR A 750 -4.45 -19.18 23.37
C TYR A 750 -4.16 -20.52 22.70
N GLY A 751 -3.49 -21.40 23.40
CA GLY A 751 -3.18 -22.72 22.93
C GLY A 751 -3.48 -23.76 23.99
N TYR A 752 -3.86 -24.94 23.54
CA TYR A 752 -4.02 -26.11 24.38
C TYR A 752 -3.11 -27.22 23.87
N LEU A 753 -2.31 -27.77 24.75
CA LEU A 753 -1.45 -28.91 24.48
C LEU A 753 -1.93 -30.08 25.36
N SER A 754 -2.55 -31.07 24.74
CA SER A 754 -3.09 -32.21 25.47
C SER A 754 -1.97 -33.14 25.97
N ASP A 755 -2.23 -33.92 27.02
CA ASP A 755 -1.28 -34.82 27.67
C ASP A 755 -0.68 -35.83 26.68
N LYS A 756 -1.45 -36.25 25.68
CA LYS A 756 -0.98 -37.07 24.58
C LYS A 756 0.27 -36.53 23.86
N TYR A 757 0.43 -35.22 23.80
CA TYR A 757 1.56 -34.58 23.15
C TYR A 757 2.65 -34.12 24.13
N THR A 758 2.46 -34.33 25.43
CA THR A 758 3.46 -34.04 26.48
C THR A 758 4.13 -35.27 26.99
N THR A 759 3.38 -36.21 27.57
CA THR A 759 3.88 -37.44 28.21
C THR A 759 4.05 -38.61 27.24
N ASP A 760 3.10 -38.73 26.30
CA ASP A 760 3.03 -39.86 25.36
C ASP A 760 3.37 -39.47 23.93
N ASN A 761 4.15 -38.38 23.77
CA ASN A 761 4.52 -37.93 22.45
C ASN A 761 5.37 -38.94 21.70
N ILE A 762 5.09 -39.10 20.40
CA ILE A 762 5.85 -39.96 19.48
C ILE A 762 7.35 -39.64 19.51
N LEU A 763 7.67 -38.33 19.53
CA LEU A 763 9.01 -37.82 19.77
C LEU A 763 8.96 -36.99 21.05
N ALA A 764 9.79 -37.34 22.03
CA ALA A 764 9.87 -36.65 23.30
C ALA A 764 10.10 -35.14 23.08
N LEU A 765 9.36 -34.32 23.82
CA LEU A 765 9.64 -32.88 23.85
C LEU A 765 11.01 -32.67 24.50
N PRO A 766 11.85 -31.81 23.92
CA PRO A 766 13.05 -31.37 24.61
C PRO A 766 12.68 -30.79 26.00
N ALA A 767 13.43 -31.17 27.06
CA ALA A 767 13.07 -30.87 28.46
C ALA A 767 12.85 -29.37 28.73
N ASN A 768 13.58 -28.50 28.06
CA ASN A 768 13.44 -27.06 28.14
C ASN A 768 12.10 -26.56 27.53
N LEU A 769 11.58 -27.20 26.51
CA LEU A 769 10.33 -26.87 25.89
C LEU A 769 9.11 -27.30 26.71
N TYR A 770 9.20 -28.47 27.33
CA TYR A 770 8.13 -28.96 28.21
C TYR A 770 7.85 -27.98 29.36
N ASN A 771 8.90 -27.49 30.04
CA ASN A 771 8.77 -26.54 31.14
C ASN A 771 8.14 -25.22 30.70
N ILE A 772 8.42 -24.74 29.52
CA ILE A 772 7.86 -23.50 28.95
C ILE A 772 6.35 -23.63 28.71
N ASN A 773 5.91 -24.79 28.19
CA ASN A 773 4.52 -24.98 27.78
C ASN A 773 3.54 -25.35 28.91
N GLN A 774 3.99 -25.65 30.11
CA GLN A 774 3.12 -26.05 31.23
C GLN A 774 2.03 -25.04 31.64
N GLY A 775 2.30 -23.74 31.49
CA GLY A 775 1.36 -22.68 31.81
C GLY A 775 0.39 -22.28 30.68
N TRP A 776 0.65 -22.74 29.45
CA TRP A 776 -0.06 -22.30 28.24
C TRP A 776 -1.56 -22.68 28.25
N ASN A 777 -1.87 -23.85 28.74
CA ASN A 777 -3.25 -24.37 28.82
C ASN A 777 -4.14 -23.60 29.81
N LYS A 778 -3.58 -22.80 30.70
CA LYS A 778 -4.30 -22.13 31.77
C LYS A 778 -4.53 -20.66 31.52
N THR A 779 -3.62 -19.99 30.86
CA THR A 779 -3.61 -18.55 30.70
C THR A 779 -3.28 -18.17 29.25
N PRO A 780 -4.07 -17.32 28.60
CA PRO A 780 -3.72 -16.81 27.27
C PRO A 780 -2.42 -16.00 27.31
N TYR A 781 -1.67 -16.05 26.24
CA TYR A 781 -0.55 -15.14 26.01
C TYR A 781 -1.06 -13.81 25.53
N ILE A 782 -0.63 -12.74 26.16
CA ILE A 782 -1.02 -11.38 25.84
C ILE A 782 0.22 -10.49 25.77
N GLU A 783 0.33 -9.73 24.69
CA GLU A 783 1.27 -8.61 24.58
C GLU A 783 0.54 -7.37 24.07
N CYS A 784 0.96 -6.22 24.50
CA CYS A 784 0.46 -4.95 24.02
C CYS A 784 1.61 -3.99 23.72
N GLY A 785 1.34 -3.04 22.85
CA GLY A 785 2.35 -2.08 22.45
C GLY A 785 1.76 -0.73 22.09
N PHE A 786 2.61 0.26 22.19
CA PHE A 786 2.38 1.60 21.68
C PHE A 786 3.55 1.99 20.77
N GLY A 787 3.26 2.66 19.67
CA GLY A 787 4.29 3.02 18.72
C GLY A 787 4.08 4.36 18.05
N PHE A 788 5.08 4.71 17.26
CA PHE A 788 5.11 5.85 16.38
C PHE A 788 5.23 5.33 14.97
N SER A 789 4.26 5.63 14.16
CA SER A 789 4.28 5.27 12.74
C SER A 789 4.41 6.50 11.86
N ASN A 790 4.69 6.26 10.59
CA ASN A 790 4.86 7.30 9.60
C ASN A 790 6.10 8.18 9.82
N ILE A 791 7.12 7.69 10.51
CA ILE A 791 8.39 8.39 10.68
C ILE A 791 9.05 8.51 9.31
N PHE A 792 9.24 9.77 8.85
CA PHE A 792 9.72 10.07 7.49
C PHE A 792 8.89 9.41 6.38
N LYS A 793 7.59 9.16 6.63
CA LYS A 793 6.65 8.47 5.72
C LYS A 793 7.03 7.02 5.37
N LEU A 794 8.01 6.43 6.02
CA LEU A 794 8.51 5.08 5.74
C LEU A 794 8.64 4.21 6.98
N GLY A 795 8.90 4.79 8.15
CA GLY A 795 9.30 4.04 9.31
C GLY A 795 8.26 3.99 10.40
N ASP A 796 8.24 2.88 11.12
CA ASP A 796 7.47 2.70 12.35
C ASP A 796 8.40 2.20 13.45
N ILE A 797 8.18 2.67 14.67
CA ILE A 797 8.85 2.19 15.89
C ILE A 797 7.78 1.88 16.91
N ALA A 798 7.85 0.72 17.53
CA ALA A 798 6.91 0.27 18.53
C ALA A 798 7.62 -0.22 19.80
N PHE A 799 7.05 0.11 20.92
CA PHE A 799 7.43 -0.35 22.26
C PHE A 799 6.41 -1.39 22.67
N VAL A 800 6.84 -2.61 22.91
CA VAL A 800 5.93 -3.75 23.14
C VAL A 800 6.24 -4.35 24.50
N TRP A 801 5.21 -4.64 25.26
CA TRP A 801 5.26 -5.25 26.62
C TRP A 801 4.52 -6.57 26.63
N ARG A 802 5.16 -7.57 27.24
CA ARG A 802 4.56 -8.86 27.55
C ARG A 802 3.78 -8.77 28.86
N LEU A 803 2.48 -9.08 28.82
CA LEU A 803 1.59 -8.94 29.99
C LEU A 803 1.45 -10.25 30.77
N THR A 804 1.41 -11.39 30.07
CA THR A 804 1.29 -12.72 30.68
C THR A 804 2.51 -13.56 30.39
N HIS A 805 2.68 -14.67 31.11
CA HIS A 805 3.83 -15.59 30.96
C HIS A 805 5.20 -14.91 31.10
N ARG A 806 5.31 -13.92 31.99
CA ARG A 806 6.49 -13.05 32.14
C ARG A 806 7.73 -13.78 32.69
N ASN A 807 7.54 -14.92 33.36
CA ASN A 807 8.60 -15.74 33.97
C ASN A 807 9.03 -16.88 33.03
N SER A 808 9.11 -16.62 31.73
CA SER A 808 9.57 -17.61 30.77
C SER A 808 11.04 -17.93 30.96
N THR A 809 11.38 -19.20 30.92
CA THR A 809 12.76 -19.69 30.95
C THR A 809 13.40 -19.77 29.57
N ASN A 810 12.65 -19.46 28.52
CA ASN A 810 13.18 -19.43 27.16
C ASN A 810 14.16 -18.23 27.02
N PRO A 811 15.43 -18.48 26.66
CA PRO A 811 16.43 -17.41 26.56
C PRO A 811 16.14 -16.37 25.47
N GLU A 812 15.25 -16.68 24.54
CA GLU A 812 14.85 -15.75 23.47
C GLU A 812 13.57 -14.97 23.79
N ALA A 813 12.85 -15.37 24.84
CA ALA A 813 11.66 -14.66 25.29
C ALA A 813 12.04 -13.32 25.92
N GLN A 814 11.25 -12.30 25.60
CA GLN A 814 11.45 -10.95 26.11
C GLN A 814 10.21 -10.48 26.84
N ASN A 815 10.36 -9.67 27.88
CA ASN A 815 9.25 -9.00 28.56
C ASN A 815 8.98 -7.59 28.01
N PHE A 816 9.97 -7.04 27.30
CA PHE A 816 9.89 -5.75 26.62
C PHE A 816 10.85 -5.74 25.43
N ALA A 817 10.41 -5.16 24.33
CA ALA A 817 11.29 -4.91 23.19
C ALA A 817 10.87 -3.64 22.42
N VAL A 818 11.86 -3.04 21.78
CA VAL A 818 11.65 -2.01 20.77
C VAL A 818 11.71 -2.67 19.40
N LYS A 819 10.64 -2.53 18.64
CA LYS A 819 10.49 -3.09 17.30
C LYS A 819 10.37 -1.96 16.28
N TRP A 820 10.92 -2.15 15.10
CA TRP A 820 10.82 -1.19 14.01
C TRP A 820 10.37 -1.88 12.71
N ARG A 821 9.79 -1.08 11.82
CA ARG A 821 9.35 -1.54 10.49
C ARG A 821 9.67 -0.45 9.47
N ILE A 822 9.99 -0.86 8.25
CA ILE A 822 10.05 0.03 7.09
C ILE A 822 8.98 -0.45 6.11
N GLY A 823 8.10 0.43 5.73
CA GLY A 823 7.02 0.16 4.79
C GLY A 823 6.44 1.46 4.24
N ILE A 824 5.76 1.37 3.12
CA ILE A 824 5.04 2.50 2.51
C ILE A 824 3.56 2.34 2.90
N ASP A 825 3.07 3.22 3.76
CA ASP A 825 1.65 3.32 4.11
C ASP A 825 1.06 4.60 3.48
N PHE A 826 0.00 4.46 2.67
CA PHE A 826 -0.75 5.57 2.12
C PHE A 826 -1.72 6.19 3.13
#